data_133adbc57c9e483d1cdd8fd5d437d43f
#
_entry.id   133adbc57c9e483d1cdd8fd5d437d43f
#
_cell.length_a   1.000
_cell.length_b   1.000
_cell.length_c   1.000
_cell.angle_alpha   90.00
_cell.angle_beta   90.00
_cell.angle_gamma   90.00
#
_symmetry.space_group_name_H-M   'P 1'
#
loop_
_entity.id
_entity.type
_entity.pdbx_description
1 polymer ?
#
loop_
_entity_poly.entity_id
_entity_poly.type
_entity_poly.pdbx_seq_one_letter_code
_entity_poly.pdbx_strand_id
1 'polypeptide(L)'
;MDQAISAIAVIMKRRRQIPLVLLAVLAGIAASCGAPPKPHSIDRLYRGLSEPLPRIDPSALKGRRILVDAGHGGHFRGTVGRDSLEEASVNLGVSLYLWGLLREAGADAYMTRSVDRDFLTDEDSSLAADLRTRVAMADSIHPDVLISIHHNAQPKRDPAKNSVETYYRAGDPASLDLAFAVHRHLMRNLGIENGVVRQGNYLILRESGAPAVLGESSYLTNPGVEEKIKLSETQKLEAEAYFLGLLEYFGRGIPRVACLSPVDSLHETVPELVYSLEDDGGGGIDPDGITMSLNGRTVLPRVDPLAQRASWNPPWDLPNGAYEATFSARNTGGNTSPLLSTRFAIDFEPEIAAFDVQPPLAPPGDGAVRARVRLLDRRGLPVADGTGVRVIAAADTVETVVAAGSIDVIVHTGPGGDPAAIRVECRGKSFGHSLARDSEAGAEIRAGIVRNAVTGQPVTVAVIRRDGGTGTDVSRAGEFIYQRGDPSNAGTADSGESFLSIEAPGYIPLFIAGDSPPDTVDLTPWFGGALTGLRFVLDPEAGMASTTGVGQLGLSGAHANLQVARYLAGYLRAAGASVMLTRTNDEVRTQEDIARMTNRYRANRYIEIRHRSAPVDSPLVATTYHFPGSSTGARMSASVLAAMSSSLDVPPRGPFETVTYPLQQTACPAIVVAPPSIGALEEELKLAESWYQRDQAYSVFTGVLDHYEVSDSGEVAVEILSDNATGWRVTIDGTWTLVTGPRGMVRFGKLAPGEYRLHAVKSGHSFGDVIRLSPGERAAVRFDAAAGDEARR
;
A
#
# COMPACT_ATOMS: atom_id res chain seq x y z
N MET A 1 -55.36 4.27 26.46
CA MET A 1 -55.21 3.70 25.11
C MET A 1 -55.90 2.33 25.01
N ASP A 2 -55.74 1.47 25.99
CA ASP A 2 -56.31 0.11 25.98
C ASP A 2 -57.83 0.05 26.17
N GLN A 3 -58.44 1.01 26.84
CA GLN A 3 -59.92 1.09 26.95
C GLN A 3 -60.62 1.54 25.66
N ALA A 4 -59.93 2.30 24.83
CA ALA A 4 -60.47 2.73 23.53
C ALA A 4 -60.40 1.59 22.47
N ILE A 5 -59.41 0.78 22.53
CA ILE A 5 -59.22 -0.40 21.63
C ILE A 5 -60.27 -1.48 21.94
N SER A 6 -60.60 -1.70 23.23
CA SER A 6 -61.63 -2.67 23.67
C SER A 6 -63.04 -2.24 23.24
N ALA A 7 -63.36 -0.96 23.24
CA ALA A 7 -64.63 -0.42 22.78
C ALA A 7 -64.85 -0.57 21.24
N ILE A 8 -63.80 -0.43 20.47
CA ILE A 8 -63.83 -0.59 19.01
C ILE A 8 -64.05 -2.06 18.62
N ALA A 9 -63.45 -3.00 19.32
CA ALA A 9 -63.61 -4.42 19.06
C ALA A 9 -65.03 -4.96 19.32
N VAL A 10 -65.77 -4.35 20.26
CA VAL A 10 -67.17 -4.68 20.55
C VAL A 10 -68.13 -4.13 19.50
N ILE A 11 -67.83 -2.99 18.91
CA ILE A 11 -68.66 -2.34 17.87
C ILE A 11 -68.52 -3.05 16.52
N MET A 12 -67.35 -3.60 16.22
CA MET A 12 -67.13 -4.32 14.94
C MET A 12 -67.84 -5.68 14.85
N LYS A 13 -68.33 -6.26 15.96
CA LYS A 13 -69.00 -7.56 15.99
C LYS A 13 -70.49 -7.52 15.73
N ARG A 14 -71.13 -6.34 15.55
CA ARG A 14 -72.58 -6.20 15.47
C ARG A 14 -73.22 -5.61 14.22
N ARG A 15 -72.45 -5.20 13.17
CA ARG A 15 -73.09 -4.75 11.90
C ARG A 15 -72.21 -4.99 10.67
N ARG A 16 -72.76 -5.77 9.75
CA ARG A 16 -72.30 -5.90 8.36
C ARG A 16 -72.79 -4.68 7.55
N GLN A 17 -72.06 -3.57 7.64
CA GLN A 17 -72.07 -2.46 6.65
C GLN A 17 -71.50 -1.23 7.37
N ILE A 18 -70.19 -1.05 7.26
CA ILE A 18 -69.56 0.25 7.60
C ILE A 18 -69.51 1.03 6.29
N PRO A 19 -70.11 2.24 6.20
CA PRO A 19 -70.06 3.05 4.98
C PRO A 19 -68.57 3.44 4.70
N LEU A 20 -68.20 3.38 3.43
CA LEU A 20 -66.84 3.73 2.93
C LEU A 20 -66.33 5.09 3.46
N VAL A 21 -67.21 6.00 3.83
CA VAL A 21 -66.89 7.31 4.38
C VAL A 21 -66.16 7.23 5.73
N LEU A 22 -66.48 6.25 6.57
CA LEU A 22 -65.80 6.09 7.88
C LEU A 22 -64.39 5.51 7.72
N LEU A 23 -64.16 4.70 6.69
CA LEU A 23 -62.78 4.22 6.34
C LEU A 23 -61.92 5.34 5.79
N ALA A 24 -62.51 6.25 5.00
CA ALA A 24 -61.77 7.42 4.48
C ALA A 24 -61.40 8.42 5.58
N VAL A 25 -62.25 8.60 6.61
CA VAL A 25 -61.96 9.48 7.74
C VAL A 25 -60.89 8.86 8.65
N LEU A 26 -60.89 7.54 8.87
CA LEU A 26 -59.87 6.86 9.63
C LEU A 26 -58.53 6.81 8.86
N ALA A 27 -58.54 6.66 7.55
CA ALA A 27 -57.37 6.78 6.70
C ALA A 27 -56.80 8.21 6.66
N GLY A 28 -57.71 9.24 6.67
CA GLY A 28 -57.34 10.66 6.75
C GLY A 28 -56.71 11.04 8.09
N ILE A 29 -57.15 10.45 9.22
CA ILE A 29 -56.56 10.66 10.54
C ILE A 29 -55.23 9.93 10.68
N ALA A 30 -55.07 8.74 10.06
CA ALA A 30 -53.77 8.03 10.03
C ALA A 30 -52.76 8.71 9.08
N ALA A 31 -53.21 9.38 8.03
CA ALA A 31 -52.36 10.16 7.12
C ALA A 31 -51.99 11.55 7.69
N SER A 32 -52.68 12.04 8.71
CA SER A 32 -52.34 13.30 9.39
C SER A 32 -51.47 13.13 10.63
N CYS A 33 -51.17 11.86 11.02
CA CYS A 33 -50.02 11.57 11.86
C CYS A 33 -48.80 11.72 10.97
N GLY A 34 -48.35 12.95 10.76
CA GLY A 34 -47.11 13.25 10.05
C GLY A 34 -45.99 12.38 10.62
N ALA A 35 -45.09 11.90 9.76
CA ALA A 35 -43.87 11.31 10.21
C ALA A 35 -43.27 12.19 11.33
N PRO A 36 -42.77 11.61 12.44
CA PRO A 36 -42.20 12.41 13.49
C PRO A 36 -41.26 13.43 12.84
N PRO A 37 -41.30 14.71 13.24
CA PRO A 37 -40.43 15.71 12.65
C PRO A 37 -39.03 15.18 12.67
N LYS A 38 -38.35 15.22 11.52
CA LYS A 38 -36.91 14.86 11.48
C LYS A 38 -36.28 15.70 12.55
N PRO A 39 -35.51 15.08 13.51
CA PRO A 39 -34.86 15.83 14.53
C PRO A 39 -34.05 16.93 13.86
N HIS A 40 -34.17 18.17 14.35
CA HIS A 40 -33.33 19.27 13.88
C HIS A 40 -31.85 18.86 14.02
N SER A 41 -30.96 19.40 13.17
CA SER A 41 -29.53 19.10 13.22
C SER A 41 -28.92 19.31 14.62
N ILE A 42 -29.41 20.29 15.39
CA ILE A 42 -29.11 20.55 16.80
C ILE A 42 -29.47 19.36 17.70
N ASP A 43 -30.52 18.62 17.39
CA ASP A 43 -30.93 17.47 18.19
C ASP A 43 -30.05 16.24 18.03
N ARG A 44 -29.17 16.22 17.02
CA ARG A 44 -28.16 15.15 16.81
C ARG A 44 -26.80 15.48 17.41
N LEU A 45 -26.54 16.77 17.63
CA LEU A 45 -25.26 17.23 18.14
C LEU A 45 -25.00 16.63 19.54
N TYR A 46 -23.87 15.91 19.64
CA TYR A 46 -23.43 15.24 20.87
C TYR A 46 -24.43 14.20 21.43
N ARG A 47 -25.19 13.53 20.62
CA ARG A 47 -26.13 12.49 21.10
C ARG A 47 -25.50 11.15 21.40
N GLY A 48 -24.27 10.94 20.97
CA GLY A 48 -23.69 9.60 20.91
C GLY A 48 -24.41 8.74 19.87
N LEU A 49 -24.12 7.45 19.86
CA LEU A 49 -24.67 6.55 18.88
C LEU A 49 -25.90 5.81 19.35
N SER A 50 -26.83 5.66 18.38
CA SER A 50 -27.91 4.70 18.46
C SER A 50 -27.48 3.26 18.11
N GLU A 51 -26.32 3.07 17.46
CA GLU A 51 -25.85 1.77 17.00
C GLU A 51 -24.74 1.20 17.92
N PRO A 52 -24.76 -0.12 18.21
CA PRO A 52 -23.72 -0.72 19.00
C PRO A 52 -22.37 -0.62 18.27
N LEU A 53 -21.34 -0.29 19.02
CA LEU A 53 -19.95 -0.35 18.54
C LEU A 53 -19.59 -1.79 18.15
N PRO A 54 -18.76 -1.98 17.11
CA PRO A 54 -18.09 -3.25 16.92
C PRO A 54 -17.40 -3.63 18.24
N ARG A 55 -17.41 -4.90 18.61
CA ARG A 55 -16.66 -5.38 19.77
C ARG A 55 -15.17 -5.22 19.45
N ILE A 56 -14.60 -4.10 19.88
CA ILE A 56 -13.17 -3.84 19.77
C ILE A 56 -12.53 -4.33 21.07
N ASP A 57 -11.48 -5.13 20.95
CA ASP A 57 -10.75 -5.65 22.10
C ASP A 57 -9.92 -4.52 22.74
N PRO A 58 -10.22 -4.10 23.99
CA PRO A 58 -9.45 -3.08 24.66
C PRO A 58 -7.98 -3.46 24.86
N SER A 59 -7.66 -4.76 24.81
CA SER A 59 -6.29 -5.27 24.97
C SER A 59 -5.33 -4.74 23.90
N ALA A 60 -5.83 -4.27 22.77
CA ALA A 60 -5.03 -3.64 21.71
C ALA A 60 -4.25 -2.40 22.20
N LEU A 61 -4.72 -1.74 23.27
CA LEU A 61 -4.06 -0.57 23.87
C LEU A 61 -3.07 -0.94 24.97
N LYS A 62 -3.05 -2.18 25.44
CA LYS A 62 -2.20 -2.58 26.58
C LYS A 62 -0.71 -2.37 26.28
N GLY A 63 -0.05 -1.57 27.14
CA GLY A 63 1.37 -1.25 26.99
C GLY A 63 1.70 -0.27 25.86
N ARG A 64 0.69 0.26 25.12
CA ARG A 64 0.92 1.29 24.11
C ARG A 64 1.27 2.62 24.76
N ARG A 65 2.32 3.27 24.32
CA ARG A 65 2.73 4.60 24.75
C ARG A 65 1.97 5.65 23.96
N ILE A 66 1.07 6.35 24.61
CA ILE A 66 0.19 7.33 23.95
C ILE A 66 0.38 8.69 24.63
N LEU A 67 0.78 9.68 23.82
CA LEU A 67 0.87 11.06 24.28
C LEU A 67 -0.39 11.83 23.90
N VAL A 68 -1.10 12.32 24.87
CA VAL A 68 -2.25 13.23 24.71
C VAL A 68 -1.79 14.66 24.95
N ASP A 69 -1.87 15.48 23.91
CA ASP A 69 -1.58 16.90 23.97
C ASP A 69 -2.88 17.70 24.15
N ALA A 70 -3.06 18.30 25.31
CA ALA A 70 -4.14 19.24 25.55
C ALA A 70 -3.75 20.62 25.00
N GLY A 71 -4.25 20.96 23.81
CA GLY A 71 -3.89 22.19 23.13
C GLY A 71 -4.11 23.44 23.97
N HIS A 72 -3.29 24.47 23.78
CA HIS A 72 -3.33 25.72 24.53
C HIS A 72 -3.03 25.55 26.01
N GLY A 73 -3.35 26.56 26.84
CA GLY A 73 -3.17 26.62 28.30
C GLY A 73 -2.43 27.86 28.78
N GLY A 74 -2.61 28.24 30.03
CA GLY A 74 -2.01 29.43 30.66
C GLY A 74 -2.32 30.70 29.87
N HIS A 75 -1.31 31.39 29.38
CA HIS A 75 -1.46 32.62 28.58
C HIS A 75 -2.11 32.34 27.18
N PHE A 76 -1.98 31.14 26.67
CA PHE A 76 -2.54 30.75 25.38
C PHE A 76 -3.93 30.13 25.56
N ARG A 77 -4.93 30.98 25.67
CA ARG A 77 -6.31 30.56 25.92
C ARG A 77 -6.98 29.84 24.74
N GLY A 78 -6.39 29.98 23.54
CA GLY A 78 -7.01 29.51 22.31
C GLY A 78 -8.23 30.34 21.91
N THR A 79 -9.17 29.71 21.24
CA THR A 79 -10.47 30.32 20.93
C THR A 79 -11.26 30.58 22.19
N VAL A 80 -11.93 31.73 22.23
CA VAL A 80 -12.89 32.07 23.29
C VAL A 80 -14.28 32.12 22.68
N GLY A 81 -15.17 31.31 23.17
CA GLY A 81 -16.57 31.26 22.75
C GLY A 81 -17.33 32.53 23.09
N ARG A 82 -18.59 32.61 22.71
CA ARG A 82 -19.45 33.77 22.93
C ARG A 82 -19.74 33.97 24.43
N ASP A 83 -19.92 32.88 25.15
CA ASP A 83 -20.20 32.88 26.62
C ASP A 83 -18.93 32.74 27.46
N SER A 84 -17.78 33.13 26.87
CA SER A 84 -16.46 33.15 27.51
C SER A 84 -15.88 31.78 27.85
N LEU A 85 -16.35 30.70 27.22
CA LEU A 85 -15.73 29.39 27.33
C LEU A 85 -14.42 29.37 26.57
N GLU A 86 -13.32 29.02 27.25
CA GLU A 86 -11.98 28.97 26.68
C GLU A 86 -11.68 27.61 26.09
N GLU A 87 -11.13 27.57 24.88
CA GLU A 87 -10.69 26.36 24.21
C GLU A 87 -9.70 25.56 25.08
N ALA A 88 -8.74 26.23 25.72
CA ALA A 88 -7.76 25.61 26.62
C ALA A 88 -8.41 24.77 27.70
N SER A 89 -9.52 25.24 28.27
CA SER A 89 -10.27 24.54 29.34
C SER A 89 -11.00 23.31 28.80
N VAL A 90 -11.62 23.42 27.61
CA VAL A 90 -12.30 22.31 26.95
C VAL A 90 -11.30 21.23 26.54
N ASN A 91 -10.20 21.62 25.89
CA ASN A 91 -9.12 20.70 25.48
C ASN A 91 -8.57 19.91 26.65
N LEU A 92 -8.34 20.59 27.78
CA LEU A 92 -7.89 19.93 29.01
C LEU A 92 -8.91 18.93 29.54
N GLY A 93 -10.20 19.31 29.59
CA GLY A 93 -11.27 18.43 30.06
C GLY A 93 -11.39 17.15 29.22
N VAL A 94 -11.45 17.28 27.91
CA VAL A 94 -11.48 16.14 26.98
C VAL A 94 -10.22 15.26 27.13
N SER A 95 -9.04 15.89 27.21
CA SER A 95 -7.77 15.19 27.37
C SER A 95 -7.69 14.38 28.67
N LEU A 96 -8.18 14.92 29.78
CA LEU A 96 -8.21 14.22 31.07
C LEU A 96 -9.14 12.99 31.02
N TYR A 97 -10.30 13.10 30.37
CA TYR A 97 -11.18 11.94 30.17
C TYR A 97 -10.54 10.89 29.27
N LEU A 98 -9.94 11.30 28.16
CA LEU A 98 -9.23 10.38 27.27
C LEU A 98 -8.09 9.67 27.98
N TRP A 99 -7.27 10.42 28.73
CA TRP A 99 -6.18 9.86 29.53
C TRP A 99 -6.69 8.81 30.53
N GLY A 100 -7.80 9.07 31.21
CA GLY A 100 -8.43 8.12 32.12
C GLY A 100 -8.84 6.82 31.41
N LEU A 101 -9.54 6.90 30.27
CA LEU A 101 -9.95 5.76 29.48
C LEU A 101 -8.74 4.92 28.98
N LEU A 102 -7.68 5.59 28.53
CA LEU A 102 -6.46 4.93 28.07
C LEU A 102 -5.76 4.18 29.21
N ARG A 103 -5.67 4.79 30.38
CA ARG A 103 -5.08 4.16 31.59
C ARG A 103 -5.89 2.95 32.05
N GLU A 104 -7.21 3.02 32.02
CA GLU A 104 -8.11 1.92 32.34
C GLU A 104 -7.95 0.75 31.36
N ALA A 105 -7.73 1.04 30.08
CA ALA A 105 -7.43 0.04 29.05
C ALA A 105 -6.00 -0.54 29.12
N GLY A 106 -5.17 -0.08 30.07
CA GLY A 106 -3.81 -0.56 30.29
C GLY A 106 -2.75 0.07 29.39
N ALA A 107 -3.04 1.19 28.73
CA ALA A 107 -2.05 1.97 28.00
C ALA A 107 -1.11 2.74 28.91
N ASP A 108 0.12 2.96 28.46
CA ASP A 108 1.07 3.90 29.06
C ASP A 108 0.77 5.31 28.51
N ALA A 109 -0.27 5.91 29.09
CA ALA A 109 -0.76 7.21 28.65
C ALA A 109 -0.08 8.35 29.38
N TYR A 110 0.38 9.33 28.63
CA TYR A 110 1.03 10.56 29.06
C TYR A 110 0.22 11.77 28.61
N MET A 111 0.39 12.90 29.31
CA MET A 111 -0.22 14.16 28.93
C MET A 111 0.84 15.25 28.86
N THR A 112 0.74 16.18 27.92
CA THR A 112 1.61 17.37 27.89
C THR A 112 1.34 18.28 29.10
N ARG A 113 0.06 18.46 29.48
CA ARG A 113 -0.36 19.18 30.65
C ARG A 113 -1.59 18.53 31.31
N SER A 114 -1.66 18.53 32.62
CA SER A 114 -2.80 18.03 33.42
C SER A 114 -3.50 19.12 34.19
N VAL A 115 -3.03 20.35 34.07
CA VAL A 115 -3.59 21.56 34.66
C VAL A 115 -3.59 22.68 33.64
N ASP A 116 -4.26 23.80 33.96
CA ASP A 116 -4.18 24.99 33.11
C ASP A 116 -2.80 25.65 33.27
N ARG A 117 -1.93 25.46 32.29
CA ARG A 117 -0.56 26.02 32.25
C ARG A 117 -0.07 26.06 30.79
N ASP A 118 0.85 26.95 30.54
CA ASP A 118 1.77 26.97 29.39
C ASP A 118 3.16 26.47 29.79
N PHE A 119 4.09 26.48 28.84
CA PHE A 119 5.49 26.10 29.01
C PHE A 119 6.46 27.27 28.71
N LEU A 120 6.01 28.49 29.02
CA LEU A 120 6.84 29.67 28.87
C LEU A 120 7.94 29.71 29.92
N THR A 121 9.06 30.34 29.55
CA THR A 121 10.14 30.66 30.47
C THR A 121 10.34 32.18 30.49
N ASP A 122 11.10 32.66 31.48
CA ASP A 122 11.45 34.09 31.55
C ASP A 122 12.28 34.55 30.32
N GLU A 123 12.96 33.60 29.68
CA GLU A 123 13.84 33.86 28.52
C GLU A 123 13.08 33.81 27.19
N ASP A 124 12.04 32.97 27.05
CA ASP A 124 11.22 32.85 25.82
C ASP A 124 9.74 32.70 26.16
N SER A 125 8.98 33.78 25.93
CA SER A 125 7.52 33.83 26.15
C SER A 125 6.73 33.67 24.84
N SER A 126 7.36 33.13 23.80
CA SER A 126 6.71 32.93 22.50
C SER A 126 5.85 31.68 22.44
N LEU A 127 4.80 31.71 21.62
CA LEU A 127 4.03 30.50 21.30
C LEU A 127 4.91 29.38 20.73
N ALA A 128 5.96 29.75 19.99
CA ALA A 128 6.88 28.77 19.45
C ALA A 128 7.68 28.05 20.53
N ALA A 129 8.01 28.72 21.67
CA ALA A 129 8.66 28.07 22.82
C ALA A 129 7.74 27.05 23.48
N ASP A 130 6.48 27.42 23.72
CA ASP A 130 5.46 26.51 24.26
C ASP A 130 5.32 25.23 23.39
N LEU A 131 5.18 25.42 22.07
CA LEU A 131 5.03 24.29 21.13
C LEU A 131 6.29 23.41 21.04
N ARG A 132 7.51 24.01 21.04
CA ARG A 132 8.76 23.21 21.09
C ARG A 132 8.88 22.37 22.35
N THR A 133 8.43 22.89 23.51
CA THR A 133 8.44 22.13 24.75
C THR A 133 7.52 20.90 24.65
N ARG A 134 6.36 21.02 24.02
CA ARG A 134 5.46 19.88 23.75
C ARG A 134 6.09 18.85 22.82
N VAL A 135 6.80 19.28 21.78
CA VAL A 135 7.58 18.40 20.90
C VAL A 135 8.69 17.69 21.69
N ALA A 136 9.47 18.42 22.52
CA ALA A 136 10.51 17.84 23.34
C ALA A 136 9.98 16.78 24.32
N MET A 137 8.75 16.96 24.83
CA MET A 137 8.08 15.92 25.64
C MET A 137 7.79 14.68 24.78
N ALA A 138 7.29 14.84 23.56
CA ALA A 138 7.08 13.72 22.65
C ALA A 138 8.38 12.98 22.34
N ASP A 139 9.47 13.72 22.09
CA ASP A 139 10.79 13.14 21.81
C ASP A 139 11.35 12.39 23.04
N SER A 140 11.07 12.85 24.25
CA SER A 140 11.53 12.16 25.47
C SER A 140 10.73 10.90 25.81
N ILE A 141 9.43 10.90 25.49
CA ILE A 141 8.51 9.79 25.77
C ILE A 141 8.63 8.70 24.71
N HIS A 142 8.97 9.06 23.45
CA HIS A 142 8.92 8.16 22.29
C HIS A 142 7.57 7.44 22.18
N PRO A 143 6.44 8.16 22.04
CA PRO A 143 5.13 7.55 22.03
C PRO A 143 4.92 6.75 20.73
N ASP A 144 4.07 5.73 20.78
CA ASP A 144 3.60 5.03 19.60
C ASP A 144 2.71 5.93 18.73
N VAL A 145 1.94 6.82 19.36
CA VAL A 145 1.15 7.86 18.68
C VAL A 145 1.02 9.11 19.55
N LEU A 146 0.79 10.26 18.88
CA LEU A 146 0.48 11.54 19.51
C LEU A 146 -0.90 12.02 19.07
N ILE A 147 -1.75 12.40 20.04
CA ILE A 147 -3.07 12.97 19.82
C ILE A 147 -3.10 14.38 20.40
N SER A 148 -3.25 15.41 19.56
CA SER A 148 -3.43 16.80 19.97
C SER A 148 -4.90 17.19 19.85
N ILE A 149 -5.49 17.67 20.93
CA ILE A 149 -6.92 17.97 21.05
C ILE A 149 -7.14 19.47 21.02
N HIS A 150 -7.97 19.92 20.09
CA HIS A 150 -8.29 21.32 19.81
C HIS A 150 -9.76 21.51 19.44
N HIS A 151 -10.20 22.78 19.48
CA HIS A 151 -11.50 23.21 18.99
C HIS A 151 -11.35 24.45 18.12
N ASN A 152 -11.93 24.40 16.95
CA ASN A 152 -11.75 25.37 15.88
C ASN A 152 -12.51 26.68 16.16
N ALA A 153 -12.13 27.70 15.40
CA ALA A 153 -12.80 29.00 15.39
C ALA A 153 -13.19 29.43 13.96
N GLN A 154 -14.34 30.07 13.81
CA GLN A 154 -14.66 30.76 12.57
C GLN A 154 -14.32 32.24 12.69
N PRO A 155 -13.31 32.74 11.96
CA PRO A 155 -12.88 34.14 12.06
C PRO A 155 -13.97 35.16 11.73
N LYS A 156 -14.86 34.82 10.82
CA LYS A 156 -16.02 35.66 10.42
C LYS A 156 -17.21 35.52 11.37
N ARG A 157 -17.08 34.72 12.43
CA ARG A 157 -18.12 34.44 13.43
C ARG A 157 -19.46 34.03 12.82
N ASP A 158 -19.43 33.23 11.74
CA ASP A 158 -20.63 32.58 11.22
C ASP A 158 -21.09 31.55 12.28
N PRO A 159 -22.21 31.81 12.98
CA PRO A 159 -22.68 30.94 14.05
C PRO A 159 -23.20 29.59 13.52
N ALA A 160 -23.46 29.45 12.22
CA ALA A 160 -23.88 28.20 11.63
C ALA A 160 -22.71 27.26 11.29
N LYS A 161 -21.48 27.78 11.23
CA LYS A 161 -20.30 26.97 10.89
C LYS A 161 -20.00 25.97 11.99
N ASN A 162 -20.03 24.71 11.64
CA ASN A 162 -19.52 23.61 12.47
C ASN A 162 -19.00 22.48 11.57
N SER A 163 -17.88 21.89 11.94
CA SER A 163 -17.23 20.83 11.19
C SER A 163 -16.24 20.09 12.10
N VAL A 164 -16.04 18.80 11.90
CA VAL A 164 -14.88 18.08 12.44
C VAL A 164 -13.74 18.20 11.45
N GLU A 165 -12.59 18.68 11.87
CA GLU A 165 -11.39 18.73 11.04
C GLU A 165 -10.27 17.95 11.75
N THR A 166 -9.76 16.92 11.10
CA THR A 166 -8.66 16.11 11.66
C THR A 166 -7.44 16.29 10.78
N TYR A 167 -6.41 16.85 11.38
CA TYR A 167 -5.14 17.14 10.73
C TYR A 167 -4.12 16.07 11.06
N TYR A 168 -3.32 15.69 10.06
CA TYR A 168 -2.25 14.72 10.21
C TYR A 168 -0.94 15.26 9.63
N ARG A 169 0.19 14.63 9.99
CA ARG A 169 1.51 15.01 9.49
C ARG A 169 1.61 14.78 7.98
N ALA A 170 1.98 15.82 7.25
CA ALA A 170 2.16 15.78 5.81
C ALA A 170 3.15 14.68 5.38
N GLY A 171 2.76 13.88 4.40
CA GLY A 171 3.60 12.82 3.83
C GLY A 171 3.77 11.57 4.70
N ASP A 172 3.11 11.47 5.86
CA ASP A 172 3.18 10.31 6.75
C ASP A 172 1.93 9.42 6.64
N PRO A 173 2.04 8.24 6.01
CA PRO A 173 0.90 7.34 5.84
C PRO A 173 0.33 6.81 7.16
N ALA A 174 1.17 6.59 8.18
CA ALA A 174 0.72 6.12 9.48
C ALA A 174 -0.14 7.17 10.20
N SER A 175 0.26 8.45 10.15
CA SER A 175 -0.55 9.56 10.66
C SER A 175 -1.88 9.70 9.92
N LEU A 176 -1.90 9.45 8.61
CA LEU A 176 -3.12 9.46 7.80
C LEU A 176 -4.09 8.36 8.22
N ASP A 177 -3.61 7.11 8.40
CA ASP A 177 -4.44 5.99 8.84
C ASP A 177 -5.02 6.24 10.24
N LEU A 178 -4.19 6.77 11.16
CA LEU A 178 -4.61 7.21 12.50
C LEU A 178 -5.68 8.31 12.42
N ALA A 179 -5.48 9.31 11.55
CA ALA A 179 -6.43 10.40 11.39
C ALA A 179 -7.79 9.91 10.89
N PHE A 180 -7.84 8.98 9.97
CA PHE A 180 -9.10 8.40 9.51
C PHE A 180 -9.81 7.62 10.61
N ALA A 181 -9.09 6.82 11.40
CA ALA A 181 -9.66 6.09 12.52
C ALA A 181 -10.27 7.05 13.56
N VAL A 182 -9.53 8.08 13.96
CA VAL A 182 -10.01 9.10 14.92
C VAL A 182 -11.17 9.91 14.35
N HIS A 183 -11.03 10.41 13.10
CA HIS A 183 -12.03 11.26 12.47
C HIS A 183 -13.40 10.61 12.37
N ARG A 184 -13.44 9.35 11.96
CA ARG A 184 -14.67 8.56 11.82
C ARG A 184 -15.44 8.49 13.15
N HIS A 185 -14.75 8.24 14.25
CA HIS A 185 -15.37 8.16 15.55
C HIS A 185 -15.79 9.55 16.11
N LEU A 186 -15.03 10.61 15.81
CA LEU A 186 -15.44 11.99 16.12
C LEU A 186 -16.73 12.35 15.40
N MET A 187 -16.79 12.16 14.07
CA MET A 187 -17.99 12.40 13.27
C MET A 187 -19.20 11.65 13.83
N ARG A 188 -19.00 10.39 14.17
CA ARG A 188 -20.01 9.50 14.69
C ARG A 188 -20.53 9.95 16.06
N ASN A 189 -19.63 10.15 17.07
CA ASN A 189 -20.03 10.45 18.42
C ASN A 189 -20.59 11.88 18.55
N LEU A 190 -20.00 12.84 17.84
CA LEU A 190 -20.39 14.24 17.96
C LEU A 190 -21.66 14.58 17.15
N GLY A 191 -22.03 13.73 16.19
CA GLY A 191 -23.20 13.95 15.30
C GLY A 191 -23.06 15.20 14.43
N ILE A 192 -21.82 15.59 14.10
CA ILE A 192 -21.51 16.72 13.20
C ILE A 192 -21.46 16.18 11.79
N GLU A 193 -22.29 16.71 10.91
CA GLU A 193 -22.48 16.18 9.54
C GLU A 193 -21.34 16.54 8.57
N ASN A 194 -20.56 17.58 8.89
CA ASN A 194 -19.46 18.03 8.04
C ASN A 194 -18.13 17.67 8.68
N GLY A 195 -17.25 17.03 7.91
CA GLY A 195 -15.93 16.68 8.38
C GLY A 195 -14.91 16.55 7.25
N VAL A 196 -13.63 16.69 7.60
CA VAL A 196 -12.54 16.54 6.66
C VAL A 196 -11.26 16.08 7.36
N VAL A 197 -10.56 15.13 6.75
CA VAL A 197 -9.18 14.77 7.08
C VAL A 197 -8.26 15.48 6.10
N ARG A 198 -7.23 16.18 6.60
CA ARG A 198 -6.30 16.92 5.75
C ARG A 198 -4.90 17.02 6.37
N GLN A 199 -3.92 17.31 5.53
CA GLN A 199 -2.57 17.62 6.00
C GLN A 199 -2.55 18.90 6.83
N GLY A 200 -1.79 18.86 7.95
CA GLY A 200 -1.60 20.01 8.82
C GLY A 200 -0.13 20.42 8.92
N ASN A 201 0.16 21.71 8.72
CA ASN A 201 1.49 22.26 8.94
C ASN A 201 1.65 22.83 10.36
N TYR A 202 1.09 22.11 11.35
CA TYR A 202 1.25 22.43 12.75
C TYR A 202 2.59 21.91 13.28
N LEU A 203 3.26 22.68 14.14
CA LEU A 203 4.59 22.34 14.64
C LEU A 203 4.59 20.98 15.36
N ILE A 204 3.58 20.73 16.19
CA ILE A 204 3.43 19.46 16.94
C ILE A 204 3.31 18.24 16.02
N LEU A 205 2.67 18.39 14.85
CA LEU A 205 2.57 17.32 13.85
C LEU A 205 3.86 17.16 13.07
N ARG A 206 4.46 18.28 12.62
CA ARG A 206 5.62 18.28 11.72
C ARG A 206 6.88 17.75 12.39
N GLU A 207 7.10 18.12 13.64
CA GLU A 207 8.33 17.81 14.37
C GLU A 207 8.20 16.59 15.31
N SER A 208 7.01 16.02 15.48
CA SER A 208 6.84 14.76 16.20
C SER A 208 7.51 13.59 15.48
N GLY A 209 8.28 12.77 16.20
CA GLY A 209 8.85 11.54 15.69
C GLY A 209 7.85 10.38 15.51
N ALA A 210 6.66 10.47 16.14
CA ALA A 210 5.61 9.47 16.10
C ALA A 210 4.50 9.81 15.09
N PRO A 211 3.69 8.84 14.65
CA PRO A 211 2.41 9.13 14.00
C PRO A 211 1.58 10.08 14.86
N ALA A 212 1.11 11.18 14.25
CA ALA A 212 0.48 12.27 14.99
C ALA A 212 -0.75 12.82 14.29
N VAL A 213 -1.79 13.11 15.09
CA VAL A 213 -2.99 13.81 14.64
C VAL A 213 -3.34 14.98 15.54
N LEU A 214 -3.92 16.02 14.96
CA LEU A 214 -4.53 17.14 15.65
C LEU A 214 -6.00 17.19 15.27
N GLY A 215 -6.87 16.99 16.26
CA GLY A 215 -8.31 17.02 16.08
C GLY A 215 -8.87 18.38 16.44
N GLU A 216 -9.49 19.05 15.47
CA GLU A 216 -10.36 20.22 15.65
C GLU A 216 -11.80 19.70 15.67
N SER A 217 -12.22 19.20 16.84
CA SER A 217 -13.40 18.35 16.95
C SER A 217 -14.71 19.07 16.65
N SER A 218 -14.75 20.40 16.84
CA SER A 218 -15.91 21.23 16.54
C SER A 218 -15.51 22.72 16.54
N TYR A 219 -16.43 23.60 16.15
CA TYR A 219 -16.21 25.06 16.17
C TYR A 219 -16.74 25.67 17.46
N LEU A 220 -15.86 26.05 18.37
CA LEU A 220 -16.25 26.67 19.66
C LEU A 220 -16.99 28.01 19.49
N THR A 221 -16.79 28.68 18.34
CA THR A 221 -17.54 29.89 17.99
C THR A 221 -18.99 29.64 17.58
N ASN A 222 -19.42 28.39 17.42
CA ASN A 222 -20.81 28.01 17.22
C ASN A 222 -21.53 27.96 18.59
N PRO A 223 -22.60 28.76 18.79
CA PRO A 223 -23.28 28.84 20.10
C PRO A 223 -23.87 27.51 20.58
N GLY A 224 -24.35 26.68 19.65
CA GLY A 224 -24.88 25.35 19.99
C GLY A 224 -23.81 24.38 20.43
N VAL A 225 -22.59 24.49 19.87
CA VAL A 225 -21.41 23.75 20.32
C VAL A 225 -20.97 24.24 21.71
N GLU A 226 -20.81 25.55 21.87
CA GLU A 226 -20.37 26.14 23.14
C GLU A 226 -21.31 25.76 24.30
N GLU A 227 -22.64 25.80 24.08
CA GLU A 227 -23.60 25.38 25.11
C GLU A 227 -23.44 23.89 25.49
N LYS A 228 -23.14 23.02 24.53
CA LYS A 228 -23.00 21.59 24.78
C LYS A 228 -21.65 21.21 25.36
N ILE A 229 -20.54 21.71 24.78
CA ILE A 229 -19.19 21.24 25.12
C ILE A 229 -18.72 21.70 26.53
N LYS A 230 -19.37 22.67 27.12
CA LYS A 230 -19.13 23.02 28.55
C LYS A 230 -19.59 21.93 29.51
N LEU A 231 -20.44 21.01 29.06
CA LEU A 231 -20.94 19.91 29.88
C LEU A 231 -19.94 18.73 29.90
N SER A 232 -19.75 18.15 31.07
CA SER A 232 -18.81 17.03 31.27
C SER A 232 -19.19 15.81 30.44
N GLU A 233 -20.48 15.56 30.25
CA GLU A 233 -21.00 14.44 29.44
C GLU A 233 -20.59 14.56 27.97
N THR A 234 -20.57 15.76 27.45
CA THR A 234 -20.19 16.04 26.07
C THR A 234 -18.67 15.87 25.88
N GLN A 235 -17.88 16.38 26.85
CA GLN A 235 -16.43 16.19 26.83
C GLN A 235 -16.04 14.71 26.96
N LYS A 236 -16.77 13.93 27.76
CA LYS A 236 -16.59 12.46 27.84
C LYS A 236 -16.90 11.79 26.51
N LEU A 237 -17.99 12.17 25.85
CA LEU A 237 -18.39 11.61 24.56
C LEU A 237 -17.36 11.88 23.46
N GLU A 238 -16.73 13.04 23.49
CA GLU A 238 -15.63 13.39 22.60
C GLU A 238 -14.36 12.57 22.92
N ALA A 239 -14.00 12.47 24.21
CA ALA A 239 -12.88 11.64 24.65
C ALA A 239 -13.06 10.17 24.26
N GLU A 240 -14.30 9.66 24.37
CA GLU A 240 -14.66 8.32 23.93
C GLU A 240 -14.44 8.14 22.41
N ALA A 241 -14.72 9.16 21.59
CA ALA A 241 -14.48 9.11 20.16
C ALA A 241 -12.97 8.95 19.84
N TYR A 242 -12.10 9.71 20.50
CA TYR A 242 -10.66 9.54 20.35
C TYR A 242 -10.20 8.17 20.84
N PHE A 243 -10.72 7.69 21.97
CA PHE A 243 -10.42 6.37 22.51
C PHE A 243 -10.79 5.25 21.54
N LEU A 244 -11.96 5.31 20.95
CA LEU A 244 -12.44 4.33 19.95
C LEU A 244 -11.61 4.37 18.67
N GLY A 245 -11.21 5.56 18.21
CA GLY A 245 -10.31 5.71 17.07
C GLY A 245 -8.94 5.07 17.32
N LEU A 246 -8.41 5.23 18.54
CA LEU A 246 -7.16 4.58 18.94
C LEU A 246 -7.30 3.07 19.05
N LEU A 247 -8.41 2.56 19.61
CA LEU A 247 -8.70 1.12 19.65
C LEU A 247 -8.77 0.53 18.26
N GLU A 248 -9.44 1.21 17.34
CA GLU A 248 -9.51 0.77 15.95
C GLU A 248 -8.13 0.74 15.29
N TYR A 249 -7.34 1.82 15.44
CA TYR A 249 -6.01 1.92 14.86
C TYR A 249 -5.09 0.81 15.38
N PHE A 250 -4.96 0.65 16.70
CA PHE A 250 -4.11 -0.38 17.28
C PHE A 250 -4.65 -1.80 17.08
N GLY A 251 -5.97 -1.97 17.04
CA GLY A 251 -6.61 -3.26 16.79
C GLY A 251 -6.35 -3.82 15.39
N ARG A 252 -5.97 -2.97 14.44
CA ARG A 252 -5.56 -3.36 13.09
C ARG A 252 -4.10 -3.82 12.99
N GLY A 253 -3.34 -3.76 14.08
CA GLY A 253 -1.91 -4.02 14.11
C GLY A 253 -1.08 -2.83 13.64
N ILE A 254 0.18 -2.80 14.04
CA ILE A 254 1.12 -1.72 13.70
C ILE A 254 2.26 -2.31 12.88
N PRO A 255 2.33 -2.03 11.57
CA PRO A 255 3.45 -2.47 10.76
C PRO A 255 4.71 -1.68 11.12
N ARG A 256 5.83 -2.39 11.24
CA ARG A 256 7.16 -1.85 11.54
C ARG A 256 8.12 -2.24 10.44
N VAL A 257 8.92 -1.28 10.03
CA VAL A 257 9.95 -1.47 8.99
C VAL A 257 11.27 -0.89 9.46
N ALA A 258 12.36 -1.58 9.14
CA ALA A 258 13.71 -1.08 9.41
C ALA A 258 14.62 -1.43 8.22
N CYS A 259 15.55 -0.54 7.88
CA CYS A 259 16.59 -0.84 6.90
C CYS A 259 17.65 -1.73 7.53
N LEU A 260 17.91 -2.88 6.92
CA LEU A 260 18.90 -3.86 7.38
C LEU A 260 20.25 -3.72 6.66
N SER A 261 20.27 -3.04 5.50
CA SER A 261 21.49 -2.82 4.74
C SER A 261 22.39 -1.80 5.42
N PRO A 262 23.72 -1.98 5.39
CA PRO A 262 24.65 -0.92 5.78
C PRO A 262 24.52 0.24 4.77
N VAL A 263 24.32 1.46 5.27
CA VAL A 263 23.99 2.61 4.41
C VAL A 263 24.98 3.78 4.46
N ASP A 264 26.07 3.67 5.22
CA ASP A 264 27.01 4.78 5.42
C ASP A 264 27.79 5.14 4.14
N SER A 265 28.27 4.15 3.42
CA SER A 265 28.88 4.30 2.08
C SER A 265 28.82 2.98 1.36
N LEU A 266 28.22 2.98 0.18
CA LEU A 266 28.10 1.79 -0.66
C LEU A 266 29.12 1.86 -1.79
N HIS A 267 29.99 0.88 -1.86
CA HIS A 267 31.05 0.80 -2.87
C HIS A 267 30.63 0.01 -4.11
N GLU A 268 29.30 -0.11 -4.31
CA GLU A 268 28.69 -0.88 -5.38
C GLU A 268 27.76 0.01 -6.19
N THR A 269 27.79 -0.13 -7.51
CA THR A 269 26.88 0.64 -8.38
C THR A 269 25.43 0.12 -8.37
N VAL A 270 25.25 -1.12 -7.92
CA VAL A 270 23.95 -1.79 -7.77
C VAL A 270 23.79 -2.29 -6.34
N PRO A 271 23.61 -1.39 -5.38
CA PRO A 271 23.48 -1.78 -3.97
C PRO A 271 22.19 -2.56 -3.74
N GLU A 272 22.20 -3.44 -2.75
CA GLU A 272 21.01 -4.09 -2.25
C GLU A 272 20.49 -3.37 -1.00
N LEU A 273 19.30 -2.80 -1.08
CA LEU A 273 18.58 -2.26 0.07
C LEU A 273 17.61 -3.31 0.59
N VAL A 274 17.84 -3.77 1.81
CA VAL A 274 17.01 -4.79 2.48
C VAL A 274 16.30 -4.16 3.66
N TYR A 275 15.00 -4.44 3.77
CA TYR A 275 14.13 -3.95 4.84
C TYR A 275 13.49 -5.12 5.57
N SER A 276 13.42 -5.04 6.91
CA SER A 276 12.58 -5.95 7.70
C SER A 276 11.11 -5.53 7.60
N LEU A 277 10.24 -6.53 7.70
CA LEU A 277 8.78 -6.38 7.62
C LEU A 277 8.17 -7.07 8.85
N GLU A 278 7.75 -6.29 9.84
CA GLU A 278 7.11 -6.80 11.05
C GLU A 278 5.71 -6.23 11.20
N ASP A 279 4.79 -6.98 11.76
CA ASP A 279 3.46 -6.51 12.13
C ASP A 279 3.13 -6.95 13.56
N ASP A 280 2.94 -5.99 14.41
CA ASP A 280 2.66 -6.22 15.82
C ASP A 280 1.13 -6.37 16.09
N GLY A 281 0.41 -6.94 15.21
CA GLY A 281 -1.02 -7.26 15.32
C GLY A 281 -1.34 -8.66 14.83
N GLY A 282 -0.31 -9.39 14.36
CA GLY A 282 -0.43 -10.78 13.96
C GLY A 282 -1.10 -11.02 12.60
N GLY A 283 -1.56 -9.99 11.91
CA GLY A 283 -2.15 -10.10 10.56
C GLY A 283 -1.11 -10.23 9.46
N GLY A 284 0.11 -9.80 9.72
CA GLY A 284 1.24 -9.78 8.79
C GLY A 284 1.20 -8.63 7.78
N ILE A 285 2.35 -8.40 7.16
CA ILE A 285 2.49 -7.37 6.13
C ILE A 285 1.82 -7.81 4.84
N ASP A 286 1.14 -6.86 4.21
CA ASP A 286 0.56 -7.01 2.89
C ASP A 286 1.65 -6.84 1.82
N PRO A 287 2.05 -7.87 1.06
CA PRO A 287 3.08 -7.74 0.05
C PRO A 287 2.77 -6.68 -1.01
N ASP A 288 1.49 -6.49 -1.34
CA ASP A 288 1.05 -5.49 -2.31
C ASP A 288 0.94 -4.08 -1.71
N GLY A 289 0.96 -3.98 -0.39
CA GLY A 289 0.90 -2.74 0.38
C GLY A 289 2.25 -2.05 0.55
N ILE A 290 3.32 -2.54 -0.08
CA ILE A 290 4.65 -1.97 0.05
C ILE A 290 4.85 -0.85 -0.97
N THR A 291 5.38 0.27 -0.49
CA THR A 291 5.77 1.39 -1.35
C THR A 291 7.22 1.76 -1.09
N MET A 292 7.96 1.96 -2.17
CA MET A 292 9.35 2.42 -2.13
C MET A 292 9.60 3.48 -3.18
N SER A 293 10.45 4.47 -2.86
CA SER A 293 10.96 5.40 -3.85
C SER A 293 12.46 5.62 -3.69
N LEU A 294 13.12 5.96 -4.80
CA LEU A 294 14.50 6.44 -4.81
C LEU A 294 14.51 7.85 -5.37
N ASN A 295 15.01 8.83 -4.60
CA ASN A 295 15.00 10.26 -4.96
C ASN A 295 13.62 10.70 -5.47
N GLY A 296 12.54 10.31 -4.78
CA GLY A 296 11.16 10.62 -5.13
C GLY A 296 10.59 9.84 -6.35
N ARG A 297 11.38 8.98 -6.99
CA ARG A 297 10.92 8.12 -8.09
C ARG A 297 10.49 6.77 -7.54
N THR A 298 9.25 6.36 -7.75
CA THR A 298 8.74 5.05 -7.32
C THR A 298 9.54 3.92 -7.93
N VAL A 299 9.95 2.97 -7.08
CA VAL A 299 10.63 1.73 -7.44
C VAL A 299 9.91 0.55 -6.82
N LEU A 300 10.14 -0.66 -7.34
CA LEU A 300 9.48 -1.87 -6.90
C LEU A 300 10.46 -2.75 -6.15
N PRO A 301 10.33 -2.89 -4.82
CA PRO A 301 11.07 -3.87 -4.07
C PRO A 301 10.51 -5.27 -4.33
N ARG A 302 11.34 -6.25 -4.22
CA ARG A 302 10.99 -7.65 -4.12
C ARG A 302 10.59 -7.96 -2.69
N VAL A 303 9.49 -8.68 -2.50
CA VAL A 303 8.98 -9.04 -1.19
C VAL A 303 9.13 -10.53 -0.97
N ASP A 304 9.72 -10.90 0.15
CA ASP A 304 9.77 -12.26 0.66
C ASP A 304 8.92 -12.33 1.96
N PRO A 305 7.66 -12.77 1.87
CA PRO A 305 6.77 -12.81 3.02
C PRO A 305 7.21 -13.83 4.08
N LEU A 306 7.88 -14.92 3.67
CA LEU A 306 8.35 -15.96 4.59
C LEU A 306 9.55 -15.49 5.39
N ALA A 307 10.48 -14.81 4.74
CA ALA A 307 11.63 -14.20 5.40
C ALA A 307 11.29 -12.88 6.12
N GLN A 308 10.05 -12.40 5.97
CA GLN A 308 9.61 -11.09 6.47
C GLN A 308 10.54 -9.96 6.03
N ARG A 309 10.89 -9.94 4.75
CA ARG A 309 11.83 -8.97 4.16
C ARG A 309 11.34 -8.44 2.84
N ALA A 310 11.74 -7.21 2.56
CA ALA A 310 11.70 -6.65 1.23
C ALA A 310 13.11 -6.26 0.81
N SER A 311 13.48 -6.52 -0.43
CA SER A 311 14.78 -6.11 -0.98
C SER A 311 14.61 -5.40 -2.31
N TRP A 312 15.53 -4.50 -2.59
CA TRP A 312 15.55 -3.79 -3.85
C TRP A 312 16.97 -3.56 -4.33
N ASN A 313 17.20 -3.89 -5.60
CA ASN A 313 18.41 -3.55 -6.33
C ASN A 313 18.03 -2.63 -7.49
N PRO A 314 18.81 -1.58 -7.77
CA PRO A 314 18.59 -0.79 -8.96
C PRO A 314 18.72 -1.66 -10.22
N PRO A 315 17.77 -1.60 -11.17
CA PRO A 315 17.90 -2.29 -12.46
C PRO A 315 18.88 -1.59 -13.42
N TRP A 316 19.58 -0.57 -12.93
CA TRP A 316 20.64 0.16 -13.62
C TRP A 316 21.74 0.55 -12.63
N ASP A 317 22.95 0.82 -13.14
CA ASP A 317 24.04 1.30 -12.29
C ASP A 317 23.71 2.70 -11.76
N LEU A 318 23.86 2.87 -10.44
CA LEU A 318 23.75 4.17 -9.81
C LEU A 318 25.09 4.90 -9.93
N PRO A 319 25.14 6.11 -10.50
CA PRO A 319 26.33 6.96 -10.44
C PRO A 319 26.76 7.27 -9.00
N ASN A 320 28.02 7.63 -8.81
CA ASN A 320 28.46 8.16 -7.52
C ASN A 320 27.66 9.40 -7.15
N GLY A 321 27.19 9.46 -5.90
CA GLY A 321 26.37 10.56 -5.40
C GLY A 321 25.54 10.18 -4.18
N ALA A 322 24.77 11.16 -3.67
CA ALA A 322 23.88 10.96 -2.54
C ALA A 322 22.48 10.54 -3.03
N TYR A 323 21.91 9.60 -2.31
CA TYR A 323 20.57 9.06 -2.60
C TYR A 323 19.71 9.04 -1.35
N GLU A 324 18.42 9.19 -1.54
CA GLU A 324 17.41 9.00 -0.51
C GLU A 324 16.38 7.98 -0.98
N ALA A 325 16.31 6.85 -0.27
CA ALA A 325 15.26 5.86 -0.45
C ALA A 325 14.19 6.04 0.63
N THR A 326 12.92 6.12 0.23
CA THR A 326 11.80 6.08 1.17
C THR A 326 11.10 4.75 1.08
N PHE A 327 10.68 4.22 2.22
CA PHE A 327 10.04 2.91 2.31
C PHE A 327 8.88 2.95 3.30
N SER A 328 7.75 2.34 2.96
CA SER A 328 6.67 2.06 3.89
C SER A 328 5.97 0.76 3.50
N ALA A 329 5.43 0.07 4.49
CA ALA A 329 4.70 -1.18 4.31
C ALA A 329 3.32 -1.07 4.98
N ARG A 330 2.31 -1.66 4.37
CA ARG A 330 0.96 -1.76 4.90
C ARG A 330 0.73 -3.19 5.40
N ASN A 331 0.03 -3.34 6.52
CA ASN A 331 -0.38 -4.65 7.01
C ASN A 331 -1.75 -5.07 6.42
N THR A 332 -2.11 -6.32 6.60
CA THR A 332 -3.41 -6.84 6.15
C THR A 332 -4.61 -6.22 6.88
N GLY A 333 -4.39 -5.67 8.09
CA GLY A 333 -5.40 -4.90 8.83
C GLY A 333 -5.68 -3.53 8.25
N GLY A 334 -4.84 -3.05 7.35
CA GLY A 334 -5.03 -1.78 6.63
C GLY A 334 -4.22 -0.60 7.19
N ASN A 335 -3.42 -0.78 8.23
CA ASN A 335 -2.51 0.25 8.71
C ASN A 335 -1.20 0.24 7.93
N THR A 336 -0.62 1.42 7.77
CA THR A 336 0.67 1.62 7.11
C THR A 336 1.74 1.99 8.15
N SER A 337 2.97 1.55 7.96
CA SER A 337 4.10 1.97 8.79
C SER A 337 4.40 3.46 8.62
N PRO A 338 5.03 4.11 9.60
CA PRO A 338 5.68 5.40 9.36
C PRO A 338 6.58 5.33 8.14
N LEU A 339 6.71 6.46 7.42
CA LEU A 339 7.59 6.53 6.27
C LEU A 339 9.05 6.49 6.73
N LEU A 340 9.76 5.42 6.39
CA LEU A 340 11.18 5.29 6.67
C LEU A 340 11.98 5.96 5.54
N SER A 341 12.84 6.93 5.87
CA SER A 341 13.81 7.52 4.95
C SER A 341 15.19 6.96 5.24
N THR A 342 15.81 6.38 4.22
CA THR A 342 17.17 5.83 4.25
C THR A 342 18.04 6.65 3.33
N ARG A 343 19.06 7.32 3.85
CA ARG A 343 20.04 8.09 3.07
C ARG A 343 21.30 7.29 2.93
N PHE A 344 21.85 7.24 1.72
CA PHE A 344 23.10 6.59 1.41
C PHE A 344 23.86 7.33 0.31
N ALA A 345 25.15 7.07 0.23
CA ALA A 345 25.98 7.54 -0.85
C ALA A 345 26.58 6.37 -1.63
N ILE A 346 26.60 6.48 -2.94
CA ILE A 346 27.36 5.56 -3.80
C ILE A 346 28.74 6.19 -3.98
N ASP A 347 29.75 5.46 -3.51
CA ASP A 347 31.15 5.72 -3.80
C ASP A 347 31.79 4.39 -4.22
N PHE A 348 31.53 4.03 -5.46
CA PHE A 348 31.86 2.74 -6.04
C PHE A 348 33.37 2.49 -6.08
N GLU A 349 33.78 1.26 -5.77
CA GLU A 349 35.10 0.73 -5.96
C GLU A 349 35.06 -0.61 -6.73
N PRO A 350 35.91 -0.79 -7.79
CA PRO A 350 36.06 -2.07 -8.45
C PRO A 350 36.72 -3.09 -7.55
N GLU A 351 36.21 -4.34 -7.53
CA GLU A 351 36.77 -5.41 -6.71
C GLU A 351 37.29 -6.58 -7.54
N ILE A 352 36.73 -6.80 -8.70
CA ILE A 352 37.03 -7.93 -9.57
C ILE A 352 37.25 -7.41 -10.99
N ALA A 353 38.21 -7.97 -11.71
CA ALA A 353 38.38 -7.79 -13.15
C ALA A 353 38.27 -9.14 -13.86
N ALA A 354 37.31 -9.27 -14.76
CA ALA A 354 37.20 -10.44 -15.64
C ALA A 354 37.82 -10.10 -17.00
N PHE A 355 38.79 -10.89 -17.43
CA PHE A 355 39.53 -10.70 -18.67
C PHE A 355 39.09 -11.75 -19.70
N ASP A 356 38.64 -11.29 -20.88
CA ASP A 356 38.43 -12.12 -22.06
C ASP A 356 39.45 -11.64 -23.12
N VAL A 357 40.47 -12.48 -23.37
CA VAL A 357 41.57 -12.13 -24.23
C VAL A 357 41.50 -13.00 -25.49
N GLN A 358 41.30 -12.34 -26.64
CA GLN A 358 41.25 -13.05 -27.91
C GLN A 358 42.65 -13.18 -28.50
N PRO A 359 43.01 -14.34 -29.11
CA PRO A 359 44.30 -14.55 -29.72
C PRO A 359 44.59 -13.52 -30.81
N PRO A 360 45.88 -13.25 -31.12
CA PRO A 360 46.30 -12.23 -32.05
C PRO A 360 45.69 -12.41 -33.44
N LEU A 361 45.21 -11.35 -34.05
CA LEU A 361 44.68 -11.29 -35.40
C LEU A 361 45.76 -11.21 -36.51
N ALA A 362 47.10 -11.23 -36.12
CA ALA A 362 48.20 -11.02 -37.03
C ALA A 362 49.27 -12.17 -36.90
N PRO A 363 50.04 -12.46 -37.96
CA PRO A 363 51.10 -13.45 -37.92
C PRO A 363 52.22 -13.05 -36.92
N PRO A 364 53.10 -14.03 -36.50
CA PRO A 364 54.06 -13.79 -35.41
C PRO A 364 55.07 -12.70 -35.80
N GLY A 365 55.01 -11.56 -35.08
CA GLY A 365 55.89 -10.43 -35.31
C GLY A 365 55.38 -9.09 -34.72
N ASP A 366 54.11 -8.81 -34.77
CA ASP A 366 53.45 -7.65 -34.19
C ASP A 366 52.29 -8.12 -33.30
N GLY A 367 52.60 -8.54 -32.12
CA GLY A 367 51.66 -9.16 -31.17
C GLY A 367 50.58 -8.20 -30.64
N ALA A 368 49.63 -7.77 -31.41
CA ALA A 368 48.45 -7.08 -30.95
C ALA A 368 47.42 -8.06 -30.43
N VAL A 369 47.01 -7.89 -29.20
CA VAL A 369 45.98 -8.71 -28.52
C VAL A 369 44.76 -7.84 -28.24
N ARG A 370 43.60 -8.32 -28.58
CA ARG A 370 42.34 -7.67 -28.21
C ARG A 370 41.97 -8.21 -26.83
N ALA A 371 41.84 -7.31 -25.87
CA ALA A 371 41.36 -7.65 -24.53
C ALA A 371 40.03 -6.96 -24.27
N ARG A 372 39.05 -7.74 -23.89
CA ARG A 372 37.82 -7.24 -23.29
C ARG A 372 37.91 -7.44 -21.78
N VAL A 373 37.83 -6.34 -21.04
CA VAL A 373 37.94 -6.40 -19.58
C VAL A 373 36.62 -5.89 -18.99
N ARG A 374 36.02 -6.66 -18.10
CA ARG A 374 34.91 -6.23 -17.27
C ARG A 374 35.40 -5.98 -15.86
N LEU A 375 35.24 -4.76 -15.39
CA LEU A 375 35.42 -4.42 -13.99
C LEU A 375 34.12 -4.65 -13.26
N LEU A 376 34.16 -5.39 -12.18
CA LEU A 376 32.99 -5.83 -11.42
C LEU A 376 33.14 -5.35 -9.98
N ASP A 377 32.01 -5.08 -9.33
CA ASP A 377 31.94 -4.89 -7.88
C ASP A 377 32.06 -6.24 -7.15
N ARG A 378 31.99 -6.21 -5.81
CA ARG A 378 32.08 -7.42 -4.97
C ARG A 378 30.96 -8.46 -5.24
N ARG A 379 29.89 -8.07 -5.92
CA ARG A 379 28.76 -8.94 -6.28
C ARG A 379 28.86 -9.49 -7.71
N GLY A 380 29.94 -9.16 -8.41
CA GLY A 380 30.14 -9.58 -9.78
C GLY A 380 29.35 -8.75 -10.82
N LEU A 381 28.80 -7.58 -10.42
CA LEU A 381 28.08 -6.69 -11.35
C LEU A 381 29.03 -5.66 -11.96
N PRO A 382 28.85 -5.30 -13.25
CA PRO A 382 29.72 -4.37 -13.93
C PRO A 382 29.65 -2.96 -13.32
N VAL A 383 30.80 -2.28 -13.31
CA VAL A 383 30.92 -0.91 -12.87
C VAL A 383 30.23 0.04 -13.84
N ALA A 384 29.89 1.24 -13.33
CA ALA A 384 29.15 2.23 -14.11
C ALA A 384 29.88 2.67 -15.38
N ASP A 385 29.15 2.82 -16.47
CA ASP A 385 29.64 3.41 -17.72
C ASP A 385 30.20 4.82 -17.46
N GLY A 386 31.29 5.16 -18.15
CA GLY A 386 31.99 6.43 -17.94
C GLY A 386 33.07 6.39 -16.84
N THR A 387 33.22 5.27 -16.11
CA THR A 387 34.31 5.11 -15.12
C THR A 387 35.66 5.11 -15.83
N GLY A 388 36.57 6.02 -15.44
CA GLY A 388 37.90 6.14 -16.01
C GLY A 388 38.81 4.98 -15.63
N VAL A 389 39.50 4.41 -16.62
CA VAL A 389 40.35 3.22 -16.46
C VAL A 389 41.62 3.40 -17.25
N ARG A 390 42.70 2.90 -16.66
CA ARG A 390 44.02 2.79 -17.31
C ARG A 390 44.35 1.33 -17.54
N VAL A 391 44.56 0.94 -18.81
CA VAL A 391 44.96 -0.41 -19.20
C VAL A 391 46.43 -0.35 -19.57
N ILE A 392 47.25 -1.21 -18.91
CA ILE A 392 48.71 -1.27 -19.07
C ILE A 392 49.07 -2.67 -19.55
N ALA A 393 49.77 -2.77 -20.68
CA ALA A 393 50.30 -4.02 -21.20
C ALA A 393 51.68 -3.76 -21.80
N ALA A 394 52.72 -4.47 -21.31
CA ALA A 394 54.12 -4.37 -21.74
C ALA A 394 54.61 -2.93 -22.03
N ALA A 395 54.47 -2.46 -23.27
CA ALA A 395 54.90 -1.13 -23.69
C ALA A 395 53.75 -0.13 -23.83
N ASP A 396 52.51 -0.57 -23.77
CA ASP A 396 51.32 0.25 -24.04
C ASP A 396 50.59 0.62 -22.74
N THR A 397 50.15 1.88 -22.69
CA THR A 397 49.25 2.37 -21.66
C THR A 397 48.06 3.09 -22.36
N VAL A 398 46.86 2.59 -22.19
CA VAL A 398 45.66 3.13 -22.80
C VAL A 398 44.76 3.67 -21.69
N GLU A 399 44.49 4.96 -21.73
CA GLU A 399 43.43 5.57 -20.88
C GLU A 399 42.08 5.51 -21.62
N THR A 400 41.10 4.94 -20.97
CA THR A 400 39.77 4.73 -21.53
C THR A 400 38.68 4.82 -20.48
N VAL A 401 37.44 4.61 -20.85
CA VAL A 401 36.30 4.54 -19.94
C VAL A 401 35.54 3.24 -20.14
N VAL A 402 34.87 2.79 -19.09
CA VAL A 402 33.92 1.67 -19.21
C VAL A 402 32.77 2.09 -20.12
N ALA A 403 32.43 1.26 -21.08
CA ALA A 403 31.28 1.43 -21.97
C ALA A 403 30.52 0.11 -22.14
N ALA A 404 29.21 0.13 -21.97
CA ALA A 404 28.35 -1.05 -21.96
C ALA A 404 28.84 -2.16 -20.98
N GLY A 405 29.31 -1.73 -19.79
CA GLY A 405 29.81 -2.62 -18.73
C GLY A 405 31.17 -3.28 -19.02
N SER A 406 31.86 -2.89 -20.09
CA SER A 406 33.17 -3.46 -20.47
C SER A 406 34.13 -2.44 -21.02
N ILE A 407 35.38 -2.82 -21.09
CA ILE A 407 36.48 -2.08 -21.73
C ILE A 407 36.99 -2.96 -22.86
N ASP A 408 36.91 -2.49 -24.09
CA ASP A 408 37.50 -3.13 -25.28
C ASP A 408 38.77 -2.37 -25.66
N VAL A 409 39.92 -3.02 -25.58
CA VAL A 409 41.22 -2.42 -25.95
C VAL A 409 42.04 -3.37 -26.82
N ILE A 410 42.82 -2.79 -27.70
CA ILE A 410 43.88 -3.50 -28.41
C ILE A 410 45.23 -3.06 -27.78
N VAL A 411 45.98 -4.01 -27.27
CA VAL A 411 47.30 -3.75 -26.64
C VAL A 411 48.36 -4.54 -27.35
N HIS A 412 49.59 -4.00 -27.47
CA HIS A 412 50.69 -4.64 -28.14
C HIS A 412 51.56 -5.38 -27.10
N THR A 413 51.78 -6.66 -27.36
CA THR A 413 52.74 -7.47 -26.62
C THR A 413 54.13 -7.26 -27.28
N GLY A 414 55.12 -6.79 -26.49
CA GLY A 414 56.44 -6.41 -26.98
C GLY A 414 57.20 -7.57 -27.69
N PRO A 415 58.25 -7.24 -28.49
CA PRO A 415 59.02 -8.22 -29.21
C PRO A 415 59.87 -9.05 -28.17
N GLY A 416 59.45 -10.30 -27.92
CA GLY A 416 60.19 -11.17 -27.00
C GLY A 416 59.43 -12.38 -26.45
N GLY A 417 58.18 -12.58 -26.80
CA GLY A 417 57.48 -13.85 -26.53
C GLY A 417 57.20 -14.22 -25.05
N ASP A 418 57.45 -13.33 -24.11
CA ASP A 418 56.97 -13.51 -22.74
C ASP A 418 55.49 -13.16 -22.67
N PRO A 419 54.67 -13.96 -22.00
CA PRO A 419 53.22 -13.64 -21.87
C PRO A 419 53.08 -12.37 -21.05
N ALA A 420 52.87 -11.26 -21.77
CA ALA A 420 52.66 -9.97 -21.11
C ALA A 420 51.43 -10.05 -20.22
N ALA A 421 51.56 -9.64 -18.98
CA ALA A 421 50.42 -9.42 -18.11
C ALA A 421 49.70 -8.15 -18.55
N ILE A 422 48.41 -8.25 -18.73
CA ILE A 422 47.54 -7.11 -18.86
C ILE A 422 47.15 -6.63 -17.46
N ARG A 423 47.40 -5.35 -17.18
CA ARG A 423 47.05 -4.74 -15.92
C ARG A 423 46.07 -3.62 -16.14
N VAL A 424 44.99 -3.62 -15.37
CA VAL A 424 43.96 -2.59 -15.39
C VAL A 424 43.98 -1.83 -14.08
N GLU A 425 44.11 -0.53 -14.15
CA GLU A 425 44.07 0.35 -12.99
C GLU A 425 42.78 1.18 -13.01
N CYS A 426 42.04 1.14 -11.90
CA CYS A 426 40.82 1.90 -11.72
C CYS A 426 40.72 2.34 -10.26
N ARG A 427 40.51 3.64 -10.02
CA ARG A 427 40.38 4.23 -8.68
C ARG A 427 41.41 3.80 -7.67
N GLY A 428 42.72 3.68 -8.10
CA GLY A 428 43.80 3.29 -7.25
C GLY A 428 43.93 1.79 -6.99
N LYS A 429 43.00 0.98 -7.46
CA LYS A 429 43.11 -0.50 -7.48
C LYS A 429 43.74 -0.97 -8.79
N SER A 430 44.47 -2.06 -8.73
CA SER A 430 45.19 -2.65 -9.87
C SER A 430 44.82 -4.12 -9.99
N PHE A 431 44.38 -4.53 -11.17
CA PHE A 431 43.99 -5.90 -11.50
C PHE A 431 44.89 -6.42 -12.61
N GLY A 432 45.54 -7.59 -12.41
CA GLY A 432 46.42 -8.19 -13.37
C GLY A 432 45.89 -9.51 -13.93
N HIS A 433 46.09 -9.73 -15.22
CA HIS A 433 45.79 -11.01 -15.87
C HIS A 433 47.06 -11.49 -16.59
N SER A 434 47.51 -12.70 -16.21
CA SER A 434 48.62 -13.36 -16.91
C SER A 434 48.07 -14.12 -18.12
N LEU A 435 48.69 -13.96 -19.26
CA LEU A 435 48.32 -14.69 -20.49
C LEU A 435 48.76 -16.15 -20.50
N ALA A 436 49.36 -16.66 -19.40
CA ALA A 436 49.73 -18.08 -19.22
C ALA A 436 48.45 -18.91 -18.95
N ARG A 437 48.29 -20.01 -19.65
CA ARG A 437 47.20 -20.97 -19.44
C ARG A 437 47.32 -21.63 -18.08
N ASP A 438 46.41 -21.40 -17.19
CA ASP A 438 46.16 -22.23 -16.02
C ASP A 438 44.84 -22.96 -16.13
N SER A 439 44.97 -24.30 -16.10
CA SER A 439 43.88 -25.23 -15.89
C SER A 439 43.81 -25.55 -14.41
N GLU A 440 42.77 -25.14 -13.71
CA GLU A 440 42.42 -25.80 -12.47
C GLU A 440 40.91 -26.04 -12.30
N ALA A 441 40.70 -27.16 -11.66
CA ALA A 441 39.51 -27.98 -11.62
C ALA A 441 38.51 -27.59 -10.54
N GLY A 442 37.22 -27.85 -10.79
CA GLY A 442 36.47 -28.56 -9.78
C GLY A 442 35.21 -27.97 -9.22
N ALA A 443 34.72 -26.83 -9.66
CA ALA A 443 33.35 -26.48 -9.34
C ALA A 443 32.49 -26.65 -10.62
N GLU A 444 31.45 -27.46 -10.56
CA GLU A 444 30.50 -27.58 -11.71
C GLU A 444 29.72 -26.27 -11.82
N ILE A 445 30.24 -25.37 -12.65
CA ILE A 445 29.59 -24.10 -12.97
C ILE A 445 28.63 -24.36 -14.15
N ARG A 446 27.35 -24.04 -13.97
CA ARG A 446 26.36 -24.04 -15.04
C ARG A 446 26.08 -22.61 -15.46
N ALA A 447 26.17 -22.35 -16.74
CA ALA A 447 25.73 -21.09 -17.33
C ALA A 447 24.52 -21.37 -18.24
N GLY A 448 23.52 -20.50 -18.16
CA GLY A 448 22.33 -20.66 -18.96
C GLY A 448 21.55 -19.36 -19.13
N ILE A 449 20.37 -19.46 -19.74
CA ILE A 449 19.51 -18.31 -20.02
C ILE A 449 18.07 -18.60 -19.58
N VAL A 450 17.45 -17.61 -18.96
CA VAL A 450 16.01 -17.63 -18.66
C VAL A 450 15.27 -16.85 -19.74
N ARG A 451 14.28 -17.48 -20.36
CA ARG A 451 13.50 -16.92 -21.47
C ARG A 451 12.02 -16.95 -21.19
N ASN A 452 11.29 -16.05 -21.83
CA ASN A 452 9.84 -16.10 -21.92
C ASN A 452 9.43 -17.24 -22.88
N ALA A 453 8.68 -18.21 -22.39
CA ALA A 453 8.25 -19.40 -23.15
C ALA A 453 7.39 -19.08 -24.39
N VAL A 454 6.74 -17.91 -24.44
CA VAL A 454 5.88 -17.48 -25.54
C VAL A 454 6.65 -16.71 -26.61
N THR A 455 7.51 -15.77 -26.16
CA THR A 455 8.19 -14.84 -27.10
C THR A 455 9.63 -15.21 -27.38
N GLY A 456 10.24 -16.13 -26.62
CA GLY A 456 11.65 -16.47 -26.67
C GLY A 456 12.60 -15.36 -26.16
N GLN A 457 12.09 -14.22 -25.75
CA GLN A 457 12.90 -13.10 -25.28
C GLN A 457 13.47 -13.37 -23.88
N PRO A 458 14.68 -12.86 -23.56
CA PRO A 458 15.28 -12.99 -22.23
C PRO A 458 14.40 -12.41 -21.13
N VAL A 459 14.35 -13.10 -19.99
CA VAL A 459 13.71 -12.61 -18.75
C VAL A 459 14.80 -12.02 -17.84
N THR A 460 14.80 -10.70 -17.69
CA THR A 460 15.93 -9.94 -17.11
C THR A 460 15.85 -9.72 -15.60
N VAL A 461 14.82 -10.26 -14.94
CA VAL A 461 14.58 -10.09 -13.49
C VAL A 461 14.17 -11.40 -12.82
N ALA A 462 14.67 -12.52 -13.30
CA ALA A 462 14.43 -13.81 -12.69
C ALA A 462 15.42 -14.11 -11.58
N VAL A 463 15.03 -14.99 -10.65
CA VAL A 463 15.83 -15.47 -9.55
C VAL A 463 15.74 -16.98 -9.46
N ILE A 464 16.88 -17.64 -9.33
CA ILE A 464 16.98 -19.08 -9.15
C ILE A 464 17.31 -19.36 -7.69
N ARG A 465 16.50 -20.14 -7.00
CA ARG A 465 16.68 -20.51 -5.59
C ARG A 465 16.74 -22.01 -5.44
N ARG A 466 17.53 -22.49 -4.50
CA ARG A 466 17.56 -23.87 -4.07
C ARG A 466 16.84 -23.99 -2.71
N ASP A 467 15.86 -24.89 -2.62
CA ASP A 467 15.16 -25.25 -1.38
C ASP A 467 14.71 -24.03 -0.54
N GLY A 468 14.33 -22.92 -1.20
CA GLY A 468 13.92 -21.68 -0.53
C GLY A 468 15.07 -20.84 0.06
N GLY A 469 16.33 -21.17 -0.25
CA GLY A 469 17.51 -20.41 0.16
C GLY A 469 17.67 -19.05 -0.53
N THR A 470 18.81 -18.39 -0.29
CA THR A 470 19.19 -17.17 -1.01
C THR A 470 19.35 -17.46 -2.50
N GLY A 471 18.81 -16.57 -3.36
CA GLY A 471 18.73 -16.83 -4.78
C GLY A 471 19.93 -16.31 -5.57
N THR A 472 20.15 -16.89 -6.74
CA THR A 472 21.03 -16.35 -7.78
C THR A 472 20.22 -15.50 -8.73
N ASP A 473 20.58 -14.21 -8.87
CA ASP A 473 19.93 -13.30 -9.80
C ASP A 473 20.37 -13.55 -11.24
N VAL A 474 19.45 -13.36 -12.17
CA VAL A 474 19.69 -13.42 -13.60
C VAL A 474 20.20 -12.07 -14.10
N SER A 475 21.16 -12.08 -15.04
CA SER A 475 21.71 -10.87 -15.63
C SER A 475 20.66 -10.10 -16.49
N ARG A 476 20.98 -8.85 -16.87
CA ARG A 476 20.15 -8.04 -17.77
C ARG A 476 19.94 -8.67 -19.17
N ALA A 477 20.75 -9.66 -19.54
CA ALA A 477 20.59 -10.43 -20.75
C ALA A 477 19.78 -11.72 -20.54
N GLY A 478 19.23 -11.92 -19.34
CA GLY A 478 18.55 -13.16 -18.97
C GLY A 478 19.50 -14.31 -18.63
N GLU A 479 20.81 -14.07 -18.59
CA GLU A 479 21.83 -15.10 -18.35
C GLU A 479 22.02 -15.32 -16.85
N PHE A 480 22.29 -16.55 -16.46
CA PHE A 480 22.67 -16.92 -15.10
C PHE A 480 23.95 -17.74 -15.08
N ILE A 481 24.67 -17.62 -13.96
CA ILE A 481 25.78 -18.50 -13.62
C ILE A 481 25.41 -19.13 -12.27
N TYR A 482 25.21 -20.45 -12.30
CA TYR A 482 24.85 -21.21 -11.11
C TYR A 482 26.00 -22.14 -10.73
N GLN A 483 26.50 -21.99 -9.49
CA GLN A 483 27.55 -22.81 -8.92
C GLN A 483 26.95 -23.87 -8.02
N ARG A 484 27.11 -25.14 -8.37
CA ARG A 484 26.69 -26.26 -7.55
C ARG A 484 27.51 -26.31 -6.26
N GLY A 485 26.83 -26.36 -5.11
CA GLY A 485 27.50 -26.46 -3.80
C GLY A 485 27.88 -25.11 -3.18
N ASP A 486 27.46 -23.96 -3.76
CA ASP A 486 27.65 -22.66 -3.10
C ASP A 486 26.87 -22.61 -1.79
N PRO A 487 27.54 -22.35 -0.64
CA PRO A 487 26.86 -22.24 0.65
C PRO A 487 25.76 -21.16 0.70
N SER A 488 25.86 -20.12 -0.14
CA SER A 488 24.84 -19.06 -0.25
C SER A 488 23.53 -19.58 -0.85
N ASN A 489 23.56 -20.71 -1.56
CA ASN A 489 22.40 -21.37 -2.17
C ASN A 489 21.86 -22.55 -1.32
N ALA A 490 22.40 -22.77 -0.12
CA ALA A 490 21.95 -23.86 0.74
C ALA A 490 20.64 -23.50 1.46
N GLY A 491 19.56 -24.19 1.13
CA GLY A 491 18.28 -24.13 1.84
C GLY A 491 18.27 -24.94 3.13
N THR A 492 17.28 -24.71 3.98
CA THR A 492 17.09 -25.34 5.29
C THR A 492 16.25 -26.64 5.24
N ALA A 493 16.03 -27.22 4.07
CA ALA A 493 15.16 -28.38 3.92
C ALA A 493 15.79 -29.69 4.40
N ASP A 494 15.20 -30.25 5.42
CA ASP A 494 15.53 -31.55 6.04
C ASP A 494 14.94 -32.76 5.27
N SER A 495 14.38 -32.53 4.06
CA SER A 495 13.79 -33.56 3.20
C SER A 495 14.71 -33.90 2.03
N GLY A 496 15.07 -35.16 1.93
CA GLY A 496 16.13 -35.69 1.05
C GLY A 496 15.99 -35.53 -0.48
N GLU A 497 15.13 -34.64 -1.00
CA GLU A 497 15.04 -34.26 -2.40
C GLU A 497 15.21 -32.76 -2.54
N SER A 498 16.31 -32.33 -3.18
CA SER A 498 16.52 -30.89 -3.49
C SER A 498 15.68 -30.48 -4.70
N PHE A 499 15.17 -29.26 -4.66
CA PHE A 499 14.49 -28.63 -5.81
C PHE A 499 14.99 -27.20 -6.03
N LEU A 500 14.88 -26.75 -7.27
CA LEU A 500 15.13 -25.36 -7.64
C LEU A 500 13.80 -24.68 -7.93
N SER A 501 13.60 -23.47 -7.43
CA SER A 501 12.55 -22.55 -7.87
C SER A 501 13.15 -21.44 -8.75
N ILE A 502 12.53 -21.18 -9.88
CA ILE A 502 12.87 -20.07 -10.76
C ILE A 502 11.67 -19.14 -10.83
N GLU A 503 11.83 -17.93 -10.33
CA GLU A 503 10.76 -16.97 -10.15
C GLU A 503 11.07 -15.66 -10.88
N ALA A 504 10.06 -15.05 -11.50
CA ALA A 504 10.16 -13.73 -12.09
C ALA A 504 8.80 -13.01 -12.00
N PRO A 505 8.77 -11.69 -11.78
CA PRO A 505 7.53 -10.92 -11.85
C PRO A 505 6.83 -11.08 -13.22
N GLY A 506 5.53 -11.41 -13.19
CA GLY A 506 4.75 -11.63 -14.41
C GLY A 506 4.80 -13.05 -14.96
N TYR A 507 5.49 -13.98 -14.30
CA TYR A 507 5.64 -15.37 -14.73
C TYR A 507 5.16 -16.34 -13.66
N ILE A 508 4.70 -17.49 -14.11
CA ILE A 508 4.38 -18.62 -13.22
C ILE A 508 5.70 -19.18 -12.69
N PRO A 509 5.88 -19.35 -11.37
CA PRO A 509 7.09 -19.94 -10.80
C PRO A 509 7.33 -21.35 -11.36
N LEU A 510 8.57 -21.63 -11.76
CA LEU A 510 8.97 -22.95 -12.24
C LEU A 510 9.74 -23.68 -11.13
N PHE A 511 9.32 -24.91 -10.83
CA PHE A 511 9.98 -25.78 -9.89
C PHE A 511 10.62 -26.95 -10.63
N ILE A 512 11.92 -27.20 -10.39
CA ILE A 512 12.71 -28.23 -11.03
C ILE A 512 13.26 -29.14 -9.95
N ALA A 513 13.02 -30.45 -10.07
CA ALA A 513 13.63 -31.43 -9.19
C ALA A 513 15.14 -31.53 -9.48
N GLY A 514 15.94 -31.53 -8.42
CA GLY A 514 17.40 -31.59 -8.50
C GLY A 514 18.09 -30.30 -8.06
N ASP A 515 19.40 -30.26 -8.20
CA ASP A 515 20.27 -29.22 -7.67
C ASP A 515 21.00 -28.39 -8.74
N SER A 516 20.62 -28.54 -10.00
CA SER A 516 21.24 -27.83 -11.14
C SER A 516 20.19 -27.42 -12.17
N PRO A 517 20.13 -26.13 -12.56
CA PRO A 517 19.21 -25.69 -13.61
C PRO A 517 19.67 -26.16 -15.00
N PRO A 518 18.76 -26.36 -15.96
CA PRO A 518 19.12 -26.60 -17.36
C PRO A 518 19.72 -25.34 -17.99
N ASP A 519 20.49 -25.49 -19.07
CA ASP A 519 21.13 -24.39 -19.80
C ASP A 519 20.12 -23.39 -20.38
N THR A 520 18.89 -23.81 -20.56
CA THR A 520 17.76 -22.95 -20.97
C THR A 520 16.56 -23.19 -20.07
N VAL A 521 16.07 -22.13 -19.45
CA VAL A 521 14.87 -22.12 -18.60
C VAL A 521 13.80 -21.30 -19.29
N ASP A 522 12.71 -21.93 -19.66
CA ASP A 522 11.56 -21.26 -20.27
C ASP A 522 10.49 -20.99 -19.21
N LEU A 523 10.27 -19.72 -18.84
CA LEU A 523 9.23 -19.30 -17.90
C LEU A 523 7.94 -18.98 -18.66
N THR A 524 6.83 -19.53 -18.18
CA THR A 524 5.50 -19.27 -18.73
C THR A 524 4.94 -17.96 -18.13
N PRO A 525 4.64 -16.95 -18.95
CA PRO A 525 4.06 -15.72 -18.43
C PRO A 525 2.62 -15.95 -17.95
N TRP A 526 2.21 -15.29 -16.86
CA TRP A 526 0.82 -15.27 -16.41
C TRP A 526 -0.10 -14.80 -17.55
N PHE A 527 -1.29 -15.40 -17.67
CA PHE A 527 -2.31 -15.04 -18.66
C PHE A 527 -1.81 -15.06 -20.11
N GLY A 528 -0.89 -15.98 -20.43
CA GLY A 528 -0.28 -16.05 -21.75
C GLY A 528 0.55 -14.82 -22.14
N GLY A 529 0.89 -13.98 -21.17
CA GLY A 529 1.62 -12.73 -21.42
C GLY A 529 0.74 -11.58 -21.91
N ALA A 530 -0.58 -11.68 -21.83
CA ALA A 530 -1.52 -10.66 -22.34
C ALA A 530 -1.26 -9.24 -21.79
N LEU A 531 -0.75 -9.11 -20.57
CA LEU A 531 -0.39 -7.82 -19.95
C LEU A 531 1.11 -7.54 -19.97
N THR A 532 1.95 -8.50 -20.40
CA THR A 532 3.41 -8.35 -20.39
C THR A 532 3.85 -7.19 -21.29
N GLY A 533 4.64 -6.28 -20.73
CA GLY A 533 5.15 -5.10 -21.44
C GLY A 533 4.13 -3.97 -21.64
N LEU A 534 2.87 -4.16 -21.29
CA LEU A 534 1.90 -3.07 -21.30
C LEU A 534 2.18 -2.06 -20.17
N ARG A 535 1.92 -0.80 -20.44
CA ARG A 535 2.06 0.31 -19.48
C ARG A 535 0.69 0.86 -19.13
N PHE A 536 0.35 0.75 -17.84
CA PHE A 536 -0.87 1.30 -17.28
C PHE A 536 -0.57 2.54 -16.44
N VAL A 537 -1.42 3.53 -16.53
CA VAL A 537 -1.48 4.63 -15.57
C VAL A 537 -2.77 4.50 -14.78
N LEU A 538 -2.64 4.42 -13.47
CA LEU A 538 -3.74 4.42 -12.53
C LEU A 538 -3.84 5.78 -11.87
N ASP A 539 -5.00 6.39 -11.97
CA ASP A 539 -5.29 7.68 -11.36
C ASP A 539 -6.32 7.52 -10.23
N PRO A 540 -5.85 7.36 -8.99
CA PRO A 540 -6.74 7.43 -7.84
C PRO A 540 -7.18 8.87 -7.64
N GLU A 541 -8.38 9.24 -8.14
CA GLU A 541 -8.88 10.61 -8.06
C GLU A 541 -8.75 11.15 -6.64
N ALA A 542 -8.08 12.28 -6.49
CA ALA A 542 -7.92 12.95 -5.20
C ALA A 542 -8.98 14.03 -4.97
N GLY A 543 -9.54 14.60 -6.05
CA GLY A 543 -10.53 15.67 -6.05
C GLY A 543 -10.18 16.89 -5.20
N MET A 544 -10.67 18.05 -5.58
CA MET A 544 -10.92 19.09 -4.59
C MET A 544 -12.04 18.58 -3.67
N ALA A 545 -12.01 18.89 -2.38
CA ALA A 545 -12.91 18.37 -1.33
C ALA A 545 -14.43 18.35 -1.66
N SER A 546 -14.82 18.88 -2.80
CA SER A 546 -16.19 18.93 -3.30
C SER A 546 -16.58 17.85 -4.32
N THR A 547 -15.62 17.06 -4.84
CA THR A 547 -15.86 16.09 -5.92
C THR A 547 -15.65 14.64 -5.51
N THR A 548 -14.71 14.36 -4.61
CA THR A 548 -14.60 13.06 -3.95
C THR A 548 -15.56 13.03 -2.78
N GLY A 549 -16.49 12.10 -2.81
CA GLY A 549 -17.43 11.95 -1.72
C GLY A 549 -16.74 11.71 -0.39
N VAL A 550 -17.36 12.18 0.66
CA VAL A 550 -17.06 11.79 2.03
C VAL A 550 -18.26 10.96 2.51
N GLY A 551 -17.99 9.81 3.09
CA GLY A 551 -19.01 8.93 3.66
C GLY A 551 -19.63 9.54 4.93
N GLN A 552 -20.65 8.90 5.47
CA GLN A 552 -21.37 9.36 6.67
C GLN A 552 -20.50 9.31 7.93
N LEU A 553 -19.51 8.40 7.96
CA LEU A 553 -18.53 8.26 9.05
C LEU A 553 -17.20 8.95 8.72
N GLY A 554 -17.13 9.73 7.65
CA GLY A 554 -15.96 10.51 7.30
C GLY A 554 -14.92 9.79 6.44
N LEU A 555 -15.20 8.59 5.92
CA LEU A 555 -14.29 7.96 4.96
C LEU A 555 -14.19 8.83 3.71
N SER A 556 -12.97 9.23 3.36
CA SER A 556 -12.72 10.00 2.14
C SER A 556 -12.69 9.09 0.92
N GLY A 557 -13.44 9.45 -0.12
CA GLY A 557 -13.37 8.78 -1.42
C GLY A 557 -11.96 8.83 -2.02
N ALA A 558 -11.23 9.92 -1.81
CA ALA A 558 -9.84 10.04 -2.24
C ALA A 558 -8.93 8.99 -1.58
N HIS A 559 -9.15 8.72 -0.29
CA HIS A 559 -8.42 7.65 0.41
C HIS A 559 -8.76 6.27 -0.15
N ALA A 560 -10.05 5.96 -0.28
CA ALA A 560 -10.51 4.70 -0.85
C ALA A 560 -9.98 4.48 -2.27
N ASN A 561 -10.02 5.52 -3.12
CA ASN A 561 -9.47 5.47 -4.48
C ASN A 561 -7.99 5.08 -4.48
N LEU A 562 -7.21 5.67 -3.58
CA LEU A 562 -5.77 5.39 -3.47
C LEU A 562 -5.51 3.94 -3.06
N GLN A 563 -6.26 3.40 -2.10
CA GLN A 563 -6.07 2.03 -1.64
C GLN A 563 -6.44 1.02 -2.73
N VAL A 564 -7.60 1.20 -3.38
CA VAL A 564 -8.02 0.35 -4.51
C VAL A 564 -7.00 0.41 -5.66
N ALA A 565 -6.49 1.61 -5.99
CA ALA A 565 -5.48 1.76 -7.03
C ALA A 565 -4.15 1.05 -6.69
N ARG A 566 -3.74 1.04 -5.42
CA ARG A 566 -2.55 0.32 -4.96
C ARG A 566 -2.68 -1.18 -5.17
N TYR A 567 -3.83 -1.76 -4.75
CA TYR A 567 -4.09 -3.18 -4.96
C TYR A 567 -4.17 -3.54 -6.45
N LEU A 568 -4.88 -2.72 -7.24
CA LEU A 568 -4.94 -2.92 -8.69
C LEU A 568 -3.55 -2.85 -9.34
N ALA A 569 -2.70 -1.92 -8.88
CA ALA A 569 -1.33 -1.82 -9.36
C ALA A 569 -0.53 -3.10 -9.05
N GLY A 570 -0.70 -3.69 -7.87
CA GLY A 570 -0.11 -4.96 -7.48
C GLY A 570 -0.52 -6.08 -8.45
N TYR A 571 -1.81 -6.26 -8.70
CA TYR A 571 -2.33 -7.28 -9.60
C TYR A 571 -1.84 -7.11 -11.05
N LEU A 572 -1.88 -5.89 -11.59
CA LEU A 572 -1.40 -5.62 -12.96
C LEU A 572 0.10 -5.91 -13.10
N ARG A 573 0.90 -5.56 -12.09
CA ARG A 573 2.35 -5.83 -12.08
C ARG A 573 2.64 -7.32 -11.97
N ALA A 574 1.96 -8.03 -11.09
CA ALA A 574 2.08 -9.49 -10.98
C ALA A 574 1.73 -10.19 -12.30
N ALA A 575 0.87 -9.60 -13.13
CA ALA A 575 0.56 -10.05 -14.49
C ALA A 575 1.56 -9.58 -15.57
N GLY A 576 2.67 -8.93 -15.19
CA GLY A 576 3.74 -8.52 -16.10
C GLY A 576 3.59 -7.13 -16.71
N ALA A 577 2.61 -6.33 -16.27
CA ALA A 577 2.45 -4.96 -16.71
C ALA A 577 3.37 -3.99 -15.93
N SER A 578 3.78 -2.91 -16.60
CA SER A 578 4.38 -1.75 -15.94
C SER A 578 3.29 -0.79 -15.50
N VAL A 579 3.28 -0.37 -14.23
CA VAL A 579 2.22 0.47 -13.68
C VAL A 579 2.78 1.71 -13.00
N MET A 580 2.26 2.87 -13.38
CA MET A 580 2.48 4.15 -12.73
C MET A 580 1.19 4.61 -12.04
N LEU A 581 1.28 5.02 -10.76
CA LEU A 581 0.21 5.75 -10.10
C LEU A 581 0.45 7.26 -10.26
N THR A 582 -0.60 8.04 -10.49
CA THR A 582 -0.49 9.51 -10.59
C THR A 582 -0.17 10.15 -9.25
N ARG A 583 -0.54 9.48 -8.14
CA ARG A 583 -0.15 9.83 -6.76
C ARG A 583 0.02 8.56 -5.91
N THR A 584 0.85 8.64 -4.89
CA THR A 584 1.09 7.55 -3.92
C THR A 584 0.75 7.94 -2.48
N ASN A 585 0.32 9.17 -2.29
CA ASN A 585 -0.15 9.75 -1.03
C ASN A 585 -1.42 10.57 -1.31
N ASP A 586 -1.82 11.43 -0.42
CA ASP A 586 -2.99 12.33 -0.57
C ASP A 586 -2.69 13.62 -1.37
N GLU A 587 -1.57 13.66 -2.08
CA GLU A 587 -1.24 14.78 -2.97
C GLU A 587 -2.33 14.99 -4.02
N VAL A 588 -2.75 16.24 -4.18
CA VAL A 588 -3.69 16.63 -5.23
C VAL A 588 -2.91 17.11 -6.44
N ARG A 589 -3.17 16.51 -7.60
CA ARG A 589 -2.58 16.92 -8.88
C ARG A 589 -3.61 17.56 -9.78
N THR A 590 -3.15 18.50 -10.62
CA THR A 590 -4.04 19.06 -11.65
C THR A 590 -4.33 18.02 -12.73
N GLN A 591 -5.48 18.16 -13.40
CA GLN A 591 -5.84 17.26 -14.51
C GLN A 591 -4.84 17.37 -15.68
N GLU A 592 -4.25 18.55 -15.87
CA GLU A 592 -3.20 18.81 -16.84
C GLU A 592 -1.91 18.05 -16.53
N ASP A 593 -1.51 18.01 -15.24
CA ASP A 593 -0.34 17.27 -14.80
C ASP A 593 -0.54 15.77 -14.97
N ILE A 594 -1.72 15.26 -14.61
CA ILE A 594 -2.11 13.86 -14.78
C ILE A 594 -2.01 13.44 -16.26
N ALA A 595 -2.62 14.21 -17.18
CA ALA A 595 -2.56 13.92 -18.61
C ALA A 595 -1.13 14.00 -19.14
N ARG A 596 -0.35 15.00 -18.71
CA ARG A 596 1.07 15.15 -19.08
C ARG A 596 1.94 13.99 -18.60
N MET A 597 1.75 13.55 -17.35
CA MET A 597 2.44 12.39 -16.79
C MET A 597 2.11 11.13 -17.56
N THR A 598 0.83 10.90 -17.86
CA THR A 598 0.33 9.75 -18.62
C THR A 598 0.96 9.67 -20.00
N ASN A 599 0.98 10.80 -20.72
CA ASN A 599 1.55 10.88 -22.07
C ASN A 599 3.08 10.73 -22.05
N ARG A 600 3.78 11.31 -21.06
CA ARG A 600 5.24 11.15 -20.89
C ARG A 600 5.60 9.70 -20.56
N TYR A 601 4.81 9.02 -19.75
CA TYR A 601 4.99 7.60 -19.45
C TYR A 601 4.73 6.70 -20.68
N ARG A 602 4.11 7.26 -21.75
CA ARG A 602 3.67 6.52 -22.94
C ARG A 602 2.76 5.34 -22.56
N ALA A 603 1.76 5.61 -21.75
CA ALA A 603 0.81 4.61 -21.29
C ALA A 603 0.09 3.93 -22.46
N ASN A 604 -0.18 2.64 -22.31
CA ASN A 604 -1.06 1.91 -23.22
C ASN A 604 -2.52 2.04 -22.78
N ARG A 605 -2.76 2.23 -21.48
CA ARG A 605 -4.09 2.41 -20.87
C ARG A 605 -4.01 3.37 -19.70
N TYR A 606 -5.08 4.14 -19.55
CA TYR A 606 -5.32 5.00 -18.38
C TYR A 606 -6.61 4.56 -17.71
N ILE A 607 -6.57 4.40 -16.39
CA ILE A 607 -7.71 4.00 -15.56
C ILE A 607 -7.79 4.97 -14.38
N GLU A 608 -8.86 5.76 -14.34
CA GLU A 608 -9.19 6.59 -13.19
C GLU A 608 -10.12 5.82 -12.25
N ILE A 609 -9.83 5.82 -10.95
CA ILE A 609 -10.66 5.20 -9.90
C ILE A 609 -11.32 6.31 -9.10
N ARG A 610 -12.66 6.28 -9.01
CA ARG A 610 -13.44 7.36 -8.44
C ARG A 610 -14.63 6.86 -7.61
N HIS A 611 -14.50 6.88 -6.29
CA HIS A 611 -15.66 6.72 -5.40
C HIS A 611 -16.40 8.05 -5.28
N ARG A 612 -17.71 7.98 -5.40
CA ARG A 612 -18.59 9.15 -5.26
C ARG A 612 -19.41 9.05 -3.99
N SER A 613 -19.73 10.17 -3.34
CA SER A 613 -20.83 10.17 -2.41
C SER A 613 -22.15 10.24 -3.18
N ALA A 614 -23.14 9.55 -2.66
CA ALA A 614 -24.50 9.63 -3.15
C ALA A 614 -25.45 9.82 -1.96
N PRO A 615 -26.67 10.30 -2.16
CA PRO A 615 -27.68 10.28 -1.10
C PRO A 615 -27.79 8.89 -0.48
N VAL A 616 -28.10 8.84 0.81
CA VAL A 616 -28.13 7.60 1.63
C VAL A 616 -29.01 6.50 1.00
N ASP A 617 -30.10 6.89 0.39
CA ASP A 617 -31.07 5.96 -0.23
C ASP A 617 -30.77 5.66 -1.71
N SER A 618 -29.60 6.09 -2.22
CA SER A 618 -29.23 5.80 -3.61
C SER A 618 -28.91 4.32 -3.78
N PRO A 619 -29.37 3.69 -4.88
CA PRO A 619 -29.00 2.31 -5.14
C PRO A 619 -27.49 2.16 -5.31
N LEU A 620 -26.93 1.13 -4.69
CA LEU A 620 -25.54 0.76 -4.90
C LEU A 620 -25.39 0.19 -6.30
N VAL A 621 -24.60 0.85 -7.14
CA VAL A 621 -24.37 0.46 -8.53
C VAL A 621 -22.90 0.64 -8.89
N ALA A 622 -22.36 -0.27 -9.70
CA ALA A 622 -21.08 -0.07 -10.37
C ALA A 622 -21.30 0.73 -11.66
N THR A 623 -20.39 1.63 -11.97
CA THR A 623 -20.48 2.47 -13.17
C THR A 623 -19.09 2.62 -13.81
N THR A 624 -19.04 2.68 -15.14
CA THR A 624 -17.82 3.02 -15.87
C THR A 624 -18.10 4.07 -16.94
N TYR A 625 -17.06 4.82 -17.31
CA TYR A 625 -17.15 5.87 -18.31
C TYR A 625 -15.97 5.79 -19.27
N HIS A 626 -16.20 6.23 -20.52
CA HIS A 626 -15.17 6.36 -21.55
C HIS A 626 -15.36 7.66 -22.34
N PHE A 627 -14.33 8.06 -23.10
CA PHE A 627 -14.41 9.21 -23.98
C PHE A 627 -15.31 8.91 -25.20
N PRO A 628 -16.17 9.85 -25.65
CA PRO A 628 -17.01 9.69 -26.82
C PRO A 628 -16.19 9.30 -28.07
N GLY A 629 -16.65 8.26 -28.78
CA GLY A 629 -15.97 7.75 -29.98
C GLY A 629 -14.74 6.87 -29.73
N SER A 630 -14.32 6.67 -28.49
CA SER A 630 -13.22 5.73 -28.14
C SER A 630 -13.72 4.29 -28.12
N SER A 631 -13.65 3.59 -29.26
CA SER A 631 -14.09 2.19 -29.37
C SER A 631 -13.35 1.25 -28.41
N THR A 632 -12.03 1.44 -28.22
CA THR A 632 -11.25 0.65 -27.27
C THR A 632 -11.60 0.99 -25.83
N GLY A 633 -11.78 2.28 -25.51
CA GLY A 633 -12.27 2.72 -24.19
C GLY A 633 -13.65 2.15 -23.88
N ALA A 634 -14.57 2.16 -24.84
CA ALA A 634 -15.92 1.59 -24.69
C ALA A 634 -15.88 0.08 -24.39
N ARG A 635 -15.08 -0.71 -25.13
CA ARG A 635 -14.94 -2.15 -24.86
C ARG A 635 -14.33 -2.42 -23.48
N MET A 636 -13.24 -1.73 -23.14
CA MET A 636 -12.59 -1.88 -21.84
C MET A 636 -13.55 -1.49 -20.70
N SER A 637 -14.28 -0.39 -20.86
CA SER A 637 -15.30 0.10 -19.92
C SER A 637 -16.38 -0.95 -19.69
N ALA A 638 -16.88 -1.59 -20.76
CA ALA A 638 -17.89 -2.64 -20.69
C ALA A 638 -17.39 -3.90 -19.97
N SER A 639 -16.18 -4.37 -20.28
CA SER A 639 -15.57 -5.55 -19.64
C SER A 639 -15.36 -5.32 -18.14
N VAL A 640 -14.81 -4.16 -17.77
CA VAL A 640 -14.58 -3.80 -16.35
C VAL A 640 -15.90 -3.67 -15.59
N LEU A 641 -16.94 -3.06 -16.20
CA LEU A 641 -18.26 -2.93 -15.59
C LEU A 641 -18.91 -4.30 -15.33
N ALA A 642 -18.84 -5.19 -16.29
CA ALA A 642 -19.39 -6.55 -16.16
C ALA A 642 -18.69 -7.33 -15.03
N ALA A 643 -17.37 -7.26 -14.97
CA ALA A 643 -16.57 -7.92 -13.93
C ALA A 643 -16.88 -7.37 -12.53
N MET A 644 -16.92 -6.04 -12.37
CA MET A 644 -17.29 -5.41 -11.10
C MET A 644 -18.70 -5.81 -10.65
N SER A 645 -19.67 -5.75 -11.57
CA SER A 645 -21.05 -6.11 -11.26
C SER A 645 -21.17 -7.55 -10.76
N SER A 646 -20.51 -8.47 -11.43
CA SER A 646 -20.51 -9.89 -11.05
C SER A 646 -19.77 -10.17 -9.75
N SER A 647 -18.59 -9.57 -9.56
CA SER A 647 -17.74 -9.89 -8.38
C SER A 647 -18.25 -9.24 -7.10
N LEU A 648 -18.77 -8.00 -7.19
CA LEU A 648 -19.24 -7.23 -6.03
C LEU A 648 -20.73 -7.45 -5.74
N ASP A 649 -21.44 -8.20 -6.59
CA ASP A 649 -22.88 -8.45 -6.49
C ASP A 649 -23.71 -7.15 -6.48
N VAL A 650 -23.37 -6.23 -7.40
CA VAL A 650 -24.05 -4.93 -7.54
C VAL A 650 -24.55 -4.72 -8.96
N PRO A 651 -25.71 -4.07 -9.16
CA PRO A 651 -26.21 -3.79 -10.50
C PRO A 651 -25.27 -2.90 -11.33
N PRO A 652 -25.04 -3.21 -12.61
CA PRO A 652 -24.28 -2.35 -13.50
C PRO A 652 -25.11 -1.15 -13.93
N ARG A 653 -24.47 0.02 -14.06
CA ARG A 653 -25.07 1.21 -14.65
C ARG A 653 -24.09 1.83 -15.67
N GLY A 654 -24.40 1.72 -16.93
CA GLY A 654 -23.53 2.16 -18.02
C GLY A 654 -23.08 0.98 -18.90
N PRO A 655 -21.90 1.01 -19.57
CA PRO A 655 -20.93 2.12 -19.57
C PRO A 655 -21.51 3.41 -20.21
N PHE A 656 -21.03 4.57 -19.78
CA PHE A 656 -21.47 5.87 -20.29
C PHE A 656 -20.33 6.62 -21.00
N GLU A 657 -20.70 7.45 -21.95
CA GLU A 657 -19.78 8.43 -22.51
C GLU A 657 -19.67 9.65 -21.59
N THR A 658 -18.45 10.13 -21.41
CA THR A 658 -18.17 11.36 -20.66
C THR A 658 -16.94 12.08 -21.19
N VAL A 659 -16.90 13.39 -21.00
CA VAL A 659 -15.76 14.24 -21.36
C VAL A 659 -15.16 14.76 -20.06
N THR A 660 -13.97 14.26 -19.71
CA THR A 660 -13.11 14.82 -18.68
C THR A 660 -11.77 15.19 -19.31
N TYR A 661 -11.03 16.08 -18.70
CA TYR A 661 -9.76 16.53 -19.25
C TYR A 661 -8.77 15.36 -19.44
N PRO A 662 -8.54 14.46 -18.47
CA PRO A 662 -7.66 13.30 -18.67
C PRO A 662 -8.15 12.34 -19.75
N LEU A 663 -9.46 12.05 -19.83
CA LEU A 663 -9.99 11.18 -20.89
C LEU A 663 -9.80 11.78 -22.29
N GLN A 664 -9.85 13.10 -22.42
CA GLN A 664 -9.70 13.81 -23.69
C GLN A 664 -8.21 13.97 -24.10
N GLN A 665 -7.32 14.26 -23.13
CA GLN A 665 -5.95 14.70 -23.39
C GLN A 665 -4.90 13.58 -23.30
N THR A 666 -5.28 12.39 -22.82
CA THR A 666 -4.36 11.24 -22.82
C THR A 666 -4.29 10.63 -24.22
N ALA A 667 -3.07 10.30 -24.63
CA ALA A 667 -2.81 9.71 -25.96
C ALA A 667 -3.18 8.21 -26.05
N CYS A 668 -3.67 7.61 -24.99
CA CYS A 668 -4.08 6.20 -24.92
C CYS A 668 -5.58 6.05 -24.62
N PRO A 669 -6.19 4.90 -24.91
CA PRO A 669 -7.54 4.59 -24.44
C PRO A 669 -7.65 4.73 -22.93
N ALA A 670 -8.67 5.45 -22.49
CA ALA A 670 -8.86 5.88 -21.13
C ALA A 670 -10.28 5.56 -20.64
N ILE A 671 -10.42 5.15 -19.37
CA ILE A 671 -11.68 4.90 -18.71
C ILE A 671 -11.72 5.50 -17.30
N VAL A 672 -12.91 5.81 -16.82
CA VAL A 672 -13.18 6.06 -15.39
C VAL A 672 -13.95 4.88 -14.83
N VAL A 673 -13.48 4.36 -13.72
CA VAL A 673 -14.10 3.29 -12.96
C VAL A 673 -14.70 3.89 -11.70
N ALA A 674 -16.00 3.79 -11.55
CA ALA A 674 -16.74 4.24 -10.38
C ALA A 674 -17.36 3.02 -9.68
N PRO A 675 -16.68 2.46 -8.66
CA PRO A 675 -17.25 1.43 -7.80
C PRO A 675 -18.47 1.94 -7.04
N PRO A 676 -19.19 1.11 -6.26
CA PRO A 676 -20.34 1.55 -5.46
C PRO A 676 -20.04 2.79 -4.63
N SER A 677 -21.02 3.69 -4.51
CA SER A 677 -20.84 4.96 -3.82
C SER A 677 -20.68 4.80 -2.31
N ILE A 678 -19.89 5.67 -1.69
CA ILE A 678 -19.65 5.69 -0.23
C ILE A 678 -20.79 6.38 0.57
N GLY A 679 -21.92 6.70 -0.08
CA GLY A 679 -23.03 7.39 0.59
C GLY A 679 -23.83 6.51 1.55
N ALA A 680 -23.91 5.21 1.31
CA ALA A 680 -24.56 4.25 2.19
C ALA A 680 -23.61 3.82 3.33
N LEU A 681 -24.11 3.82 4.57
CA LEU A 681 -23.30 3.47 5.74
C LEU A 681 -22.68 2.07 5.65
N GLU A 682 -23.45 1.09 5.18
CA GLU A 682 -22.98 -0.28 5.02
C GLU A 682 -21.81 -0.37 4.03
N GLU A 683 -21.90 0.36 2.93
CA GLU A 683 -20.85 0.39 1.91
C GLU A 683 -19.58 1.10 2.42
N GLU A 684 -19.77 2.20 3.15
CA GLU A 684 -18.65 2.90 3.78
C GLU A 684 -17.90 2.02 4.77
N LEU A 685 -18.62 1.26 5.61
CA LEU A 685 -18.03 0.31 6.55
C LEU A 685 -17.23 -0.80 5.86
N LYS A 686 -17.77 -1.36 4.77
CA LYS A 686 -17.03 -2.34 3.95
C LYS A 686 -15.80 -1.71 3.31
N LEU A 687 -15.93 -0.52 2.74
CA LEU A 687 -14.86 0.15 2.02
C LEU A 687 -13.73 0.63 2.95
N ALA A 688 -14.00 0.78 4.23
CA ALA A 688 -12.97 1.03 5.23
C ALA A 688 -12.06 -0.20 5.46
N GLU A 689 -12.50 -1.39 5.05
CA GLU A 689 -11.79 -2.64 5.25
C GLU A 689 -10.94 -3.03 4.05
N SER A 690 -9.70 -3.49 4.30
CA SER A 690 -8.73 -3.83 3.26
C SER A 690 -9.20 -4.98 2.35
N TRP A 691 -9.94 -5.95 2.88
CA TRP A 691 -10.47 -7.06 2.09
C TRP A 691 -11.41 -6.56 0.98
N TYR A 692 -12.28 -5.60 1.26
CA TYR A 692 -13.23 -5.08 0.27
C TYR A 692 -12.56 -4.16 -0.77
N GLN A 693 -11.56 -3.39 -0.35
CA GLN A 693 -10.74 -2.61 -1.27
C GLN A 693 -10.00 -3.53 -2.26
N ARG A 694 -9.53 -4.71 -1.80
CA ARG A 694 -8.93 -5.73 -2.65
C ARG A 694 -9.93 -6.35 -3.62
N ASP A 695 -11.13 -6.68 -3.13
CA ASP A 695 -12.19 -7.25 -3.98
C ASP A 695 -12.56 -6.28 -5.11
N GLN A 696 -12.68 -4.99 -4.81
CA GLN A 696 -12.90 -3.97 -5.84
C GLN A 696 -11.73 -3.91 -6.85
N ALA A 697 -10.50 -3.87 -6.37
CA ALA A 697 -9.32 -3.84 -7.22
C ALA A 697 -9.23 -5.10 -8.11
N TYR A 698 -9.50 -6.27 -7.53
CA TYR A 698 -9.45 -7.55 -8.24
C TYR A 698 -10.57 -7.65 -9.29
N SER A 699 -11.76 -7.12 -9.00
CA SER A 699 -12.84 -7.06 -9.98
C SER A 699 -12.50 -6.19 -11.20
N VAL A 700 -11.83 -5.06 -10.98
CA VAL A 700 -11.32 -4.22 -12.09
C VAL A 700 -10.24 -4.97 -12.87
N PHE A 701 -9.32 -5.64 -12.17
CA PHE A 701 -8.26 -6.43 -12.78
C PHE A 701 -8.81 -7.56 -13.68
N THR A 702 -9.79 -8.33 -13.20
CA THR A 702 -10.42 -9.38 -14.01
C THR A 702 -11.13 -8.83 -15.25
N GLY A 703 -11.76 -7.66 -15.14
CA GLY A 703 -12.34 -6.94 -16.27
C GLY A 703 -11.30 -6.45 -17.29
N VAL A 704 -10.10 -6.08 -16.83
CA VAL A 704 -8.97 -5.79 -17.73
C VAL A 704 -8.54 -7.05 -18.47
N LEU A 705 -8.43 -8.20 -17.78
CA LEU A 705 -8.10 -9.48 -18.43
C LEU A 705 -9.16 -9.88 -19.47
N ASP A 706 -10.45 -9.65 -19.19
CA ASP A 706 -11.54 -9.86 -20.15
C ASP A 706 -11.39 -8.98 -21.39
N HIS A 707 -11.00 -7.71 -21.20
CA HIS A 707 -10.75 -6.81 -22.33
C HIS A 707 -9.61 -7.29 -23.24
N TYR A 708 -8.61 -7.99 -22.68
CA TYR A 708 -7.52 -8.58 -23.44
C TYR A 708 -7.81 -10.02 -23.91
N GLU A 709 -9.07 -10.45 -23.81
CA GLU A 709 -9.57 -11.74 -24.32
C GLU A 709 -8.80 -12.94 -23.76
N VAL A 710 -8.40 -12.87 -22.49
CA VAL A 710 -7.79 -14.00 -21.80
C VAL A 710 -8.83 -15.11 -21.67
N SER A 711 -8.73 -16.10 -22.58
CA SER A 711 -9.65 -17.22 -22.72
C SER A 711 -9.07 -18.51 -22.11
N ASP A 712 -9.91 -19.55 -22.05
CA ASP A 712 -9.59 -20.89 -21.50
C ASP A 712 -9.15 -20.89 -20.05
N SER A 713 -9.66 -19.94 -19.28
CA SER A 713 -9.30 -19.72 -17.90
C SER A 713 -10.25 -20.43 -16.93
N GLY A 714 -9.64 -21.07 -15.93
CA GLY A 714 -10.35 -21.63 -14.80
C GLY A 714 -10.57 -20.63 -13.67
N GLU A 715 -11.25 -21.08 -12.63
CA GLU A 715 -11.50 -20.34 -11.39
C GLU A 715 -11.22 -21.23 -10.18
N VAL A 716 -10.58 -20.68 -9.15
CA VAL A 716 -10.43 -21.31 -7.83
C VAL A 716 -11.19 -20.50 -6.80
N ALA A 717 -12.20 -21.11 -6.18
CA ALA A 717 -12.88 -20.56 -5.02
C ALA A 717 -12.29 -21.20 -3.76
N VAL A 718 -11.89 -20.38 -2.79
CA VAL A 718 -11.40 -20.83 -1.48
C VAL A 718 -12.37 -20.37 -0.41
N GLU A 719 -12.82 -21.29 0.43
CA GLU A 719 -13.72 -21.05 1.56
C GLU A 719 -13.01 -21.42 2.86
N ILE A 720 -12.92 -20.47 3.79
CA ILE A 720 -12.39 -20.66 5.13
C ILE A 720 -13.56 -20.81 6.10
N LEU A 721 -13.71 -21.99 6.67
CA LEU A 721 -14.71 -22.29 7.70
C LEU A 721 -14.13 -21.91 9.07
N SER A 722 -14.55 -20.79 9.62
CA SER A 722 -14.08 -20.25 10.90
C SER A 722 -15.11 -19.31 11.50
N ASP A 723 -15.21 -19.26 12.84
CA ASP A 723 -16.02 -18.27 13.55
C ASP A 723 -15.51 -16.83 13.30
N ASN A 724 -14.24 -16.68 12.95
CA ASN A 724 -13.62 -15.44 12.54
C ASN A 724 -13.05 -15.59 11.12
N ALA A 725 -13.95 -15.68 10.15
CA ALA A 725 -13.61 -15.95 8.75
C ALA A 725 -13.02 -14.74 8.01
N THR A 726 -13.21 -13.52 8.52
CA THR A 726 -12.67 -12.29 7.90
C THR A 726 -11.16 -12.18 8.13
N GLY A 727 -10.41 -11.72 7.11
CA GLY A 727 -9.00 -11.35 7.26
C GLY A 727 -8.02 -12.50 7.07
N TRP A 728 -8.44 -13.67 6.58
CA TRP A 728 -7.52 -14.70 6.13
C TRP A 728 -6.87 -14.30 4.82
N ARG A 729 -5.56 -14.32 4.78
CA ARG A 729 -4.79 -14.08 3.57
C ARG A 729 -4.64 -15.39 2.81
N VAL A 730 -5.23 -15.48 1.64
CA VAL A 730 -5.14 -16.63 0.73
C VAL A 730 -4.25 -16.27 -0.44
N THR A 731 -3.20 -17.03 -0.66
CA THR A 731 -2.21 -16.80 -1.71
C THR A 731 -2.18 -18.01 -2.64
N ILE A 732 -2.10 -17.75 -3.95
CA ILE A 732 -1.88 -18.76 -4.98
C ILE A 732 -0.48 -18.58 -5.58
N ASP A 733 0.30 -19.66 -5.59
CA ASP A 733 1.71 -19.71 -6.06
C ASP A 733 2.60 -18.57 -5.51
N GLY A 734 2.35 -18.13 -4.28
CA GLY A 734 3.08 -17.03 -3.67
C GLY A 734 2.89 -15.66 -4.35
N THR A 735 2.13 -15.58 -5.45
CA THR A 735 2.01 -14.38 -6.30
C THR A 735 0.71 -13.64 -6.07
N TRP A 736 -0.42 -14.35 -6.18
CA TRP A 736 -1.76 -13.75 -6.10
C TRP A 736 -2.29 -13.86 -4.69
N THR A 737 -2.52 -12.73 -4.05
CA THR A 737 -3.05 -12.70 -2.67
C THR A 737 -4.38 -11.97 -2.63
N LEU A 738 -5.39 -12.65 -2.08
CA LEU A 738 -6.68 -12.10 -1.70
C LEU A 738 -6.90 -12.25 -0.19
N VAL A 739 -7.81 -11.47 0.36
CA VAL A 739 -8.13 -11.50 1.80
C VAL A 739 -9.61 -11.78 1.97
N THR A 740 -9.96 -12.74 2.80
CA THR A 740 -11.36 -13.12 3.02
C THR A 740 -12.14 -12.02 3.73
N GLY A 741 -13.35 -11.77 3.23
CA GLY A 741 -14.36 -10.97 3.92
C GLY A 741 -15.15 -11.79 4.94
N PRO A 742 -16.27 -11.25 5.47
CA PRO A 742 -17.08 -11.91 6.51
C PRO A 742 -17.62 -13.30 6.14
N ARG A 743 -17.73 -13.60 4.86
CA ARG A 743 -18.17 -14.92 4.36
C ARG A 743 -17.05 -15.96 4.31
N GLY A 744 -15.80 -15.58 4.62
CA GLY A 744 -14.65 -16.47 4.56
C GLY A 744 -14.25 -16.91 3.14
N MET A 745 -14.71 -16.22 2.10
CA MET A 745 -14.52 -16.67 0.72
C MET A 745 -13.64 -15.70 -0.05
N VAL A 746 -12.78 -16.25 -0.94
CA VAL A 746 -12.10 -15.53 -2.02
C VAL A 746 -12.17 -16.33 -3.32
N ARG A 747 -12.01 -15.65 -4.46
CA ARG A 747 -12.05 -16.28 -5.78
C ARG A 747 -10.92 -15.79 -6.66
N PHE A 748 -10.12 -16.70 -7.17
CA PHE A 748 -9.10 -16.45 -8.17
C PHE A 748 -9.64 -16.84 -9.54
N GLY A 749 -9.98 -15.86 -10.35
CA GLY A 749 -10.46 -16.06 -11.71
C GLY A 749 -9.36 -15.95 -12.75
N LYS A 750 -9.66 -16.37 -13.97
CA LYS A 750 -8.78 -16.24 -15.12
C LYS A 750 -7.47 -17.03 -15.05
N LEU A 751 -7.43 -18.08 -14.26
CA LEU A 751 -6.25 -18.94 -14.15
C LEU A 751 -6.13 -19.86 -15.37
N ALA A 752 -4.91 -20.00 -15.90
CA ALA A 752 -4.62 -20.97 -16.94
C ALA A 752 -4.80 -22.41 -16.45
N PRO A 753 -5.02 -23.40 -17.33
CA PRO A 753 -4.91 -24.79 -16.92
C PRO A 753 -3.53 -25.10 -16.36
N GLY A 754 -3.47 -25.77 -15.22
CA GLY A 754 -2.19 -26.05 -14.55
C GLY A 754 -2.34 -26.48 -13.11
N GLU A 755 -1.21 -26.68 -12.44
CA GLU A 755 -1.12 -27.00 -11.03
C GLU A 755 -0.79 -25.72 -10.26
N TYR A 756 -1.51 -25.49 -9.15
CA TYR A 756 -1.39 -24.30 -8.33
C TYR A 756 -1.26 -24.66 -6.86
N ARG A 757 -0.38 -23.95 -6.15
CA ARG A 757 -0.19 -24.09 -4.70
C ARG A 757 -0.98 -23.02 -3.97
N LEU A 758 -1.93 -23.41 -3.17
CA LEU A 758 -2.72 -22.54 -2.30
C LEU A 758 -2.10 -22.49 -0.91
N HIS A 759 -2.07 -21.29 -0.34
CA HIS A 759 -1.67 -21.08 1.04
C HIS A 759 -2.58 -20.06 1.72
N ALA A 760 -3.21 -20.45 2.82
CA ALA A 760 -4.08 -19.58 3.61
C ALA A 760 -3.47 -19.37 5.00
N VAL A 761 -3.33 -18.09 5.43
CA VAL A 761 -2.67 -17.73 6.69
C VAL A 761 -3.47 -16.69 7.45
N LYS A 762 -3.58 -16.87 8.77
CA LYS A 762 -4.07 -15.86 9.72
C LYS A 762 -3.61 -16.16 11.13
N SER A 763 -3.01 -15.19 11.84
CA SER A 763 -2.73 -15.25 13.29
C SER A 763 -2.08 -16.56 13.76
N GLY A 764 -1.03 -17.01 13.07
CA GLY A 764 -0.30 -18.24 13.41
C GLY A 764 -0.91 -19.55 12.89
N HIS A 765 -2.08 -19.50 12.25
CA HIS A 765 -2.66 -20.65 11.55
C HIS A 765 -2.28 -20.60 10.08
N SER A 766 -1.92 -21.74 9.52
CA SER A 766 -1.63 -21.86 8.09
C SER A 766 -2.19 -23.15 7.52
N PHE A 767 -2.75 -23.07 6.31
CA PHE A 767 -3.23 -24.20 5.52
C PHE A 767 -2.59 -24.15 4.15
N GLY A 768 -2.25 -25.32 3.61
CA GLY A 768 -1.72 -25.45 2.25
C GLY A 768 -2.44 -26.55 1.49
N ASP A 769 -2.62 -26.34 0.19
CA ASP A 769 -3.18 -27.35 -0.73
C ASP A 769 -2.58 -27.17 -2.12
N VAL A 770 -2.62 -28.23 -2.92
CA VAL A 770 -2.19 -28.23 -4.33
C VAL A 770 -3.38 -28.62 -5.18
N ILE A 771 -3.80 -27.71 -6.06
CA ILE A 771 -4.92 -27.94 -6.97
C ILE A 771 -4.44 -28.02 -8.41
N ARG A 772 -5.14 -28.83 -9.20
CA ARG A 772 -4.92 -28.93 -10.65
C ARG A 772 -6.18 -28.49 -11.37
N LEU A 773 -6.04 -27.48 -12.23
CA LEU A 773 -7.14 -26.97 -13.05
C LEU A 773 -7.04 -27.52 -14.48
N SER A 774 -8.15 -28.03 -14.98
CA SER A 774 -8.39 -28.28 -16.40
C SER A 774 -8.88 -27.01 -17.12
N PRO A 775 -8.82 -26.92 -18.46
CA PRO A 775 -9.36 -25.79 -19.20
C PRO A 775 -10.82 -25.48 -18.83
N GLY A 776 -11.10 -24.25 -18.40
CA GLY A 776 -12.43 -23.76 -18.05
C GLY A 776 -13.02 -24.34 -16.74
N GLU A 777 -12.25 -25.08 -15.96
CA GLU A 777 -12.70 -25.72 -14.71
C GLU A 777 -12.89 -24.68 -13.61
N ARG A 778 -13.89 -24.92 -12.74
CA ARG A 778 -14.08 -24.22 -11.46
C ARG A 778 -13.83 -25.18 -10.32
N ALA A 779 -12.73 -24.98 -9.63
CA ALA A 779 -12.36 -25.74 -8.45
C ALA A 779 -12.81 -25.01 -7.18
N ALA A 780 -13.18 -25.77 -6.14
CA ALA A 780 -13.51 -25.25 -4.82
C ALA A 780 -12.66 -25.95 -3.77
N VAL A 781 -11.99 -25.18 -2.92
CA VAL A 781 -11.16 -25.65 -1.81
C VAL A 781 -11.75 -25.13 -0.51
N ARG A 782 -11.81 -25.98 0.51
CA ARG A 782 -12.29 -25.64 1.84
C ARG A 782 -11.22 -25.90 2.87
N PHE A 783 -10.95 -24.92 3.70
CA PHE A 783 -10.09 -25.05 4.87
C PHE A 783 -10.93 -24.88 6.13
N ASP A 784 -10.88 -25.87 7.01
CA ASP A 784 -11.59 -25.83 8.30
C ASP A 784 -10.63 -25.36 9.40
N ALA A 785 -10.76 -24.10 9.77
CA ALA A 785 -9.95 -23.50 10.83
C ALA A 785 -10.47 -23.81 12.25
N ALA A 786 -11.66 -24.39 12.38
CA ALA A 786 -12.21 -24.85 13.67
C ALA A 786 -11.72 -26.24 14.04
N ALA A 787 -11.28 -27.03 13.05
CA ALA A 787 -10.84 -28.41 13.25
C ALA A 787 -9.42 -28.53 13.85
N GLY A 788 -8.84 -27.47 14.41
CA GLY A 788 -7.60 -27.42 15.19
C GLY A 788 -6.57 -28.54 14.94
N ASP A 789 -5.32 -28.30 14.92
CA ASP A 789 -4.10 -29.16 14.99
C ASP A 789 -4.20 -30.73 15.09
N GLU A 790 -5.38 -31.33 15.15
CA GLU A 790 -5.56 -32.79 15.18
C GLU A 790 -5.31 -33.52 13.85
N ALA A 791 -5.23 -32.78 12.72
CA ALA A 791 -4.94 -33.38 11.41
C ALA A 791 -3.43 -33.46 11.09
N ARG A 792 -2.56 -33.11 12.04
CA ARG A 792 -1.10 -33.22 11.94
C ARG A 792 -0.52 -34.35 12.81
N ARG A 793 -1.28 -35.41 13.09
CA ARG A 793 -0.74 -36.63 13.70
C ARG A 793 -0.84 -37.83 12.78
#